data_8cfd6d224463b20c1237bc9f1c8301ee
#
_entry.id   8cfd6d224463b20c1237bc9f1c8301ee
#
_cell.length_a   1.000
_cell.length_b   1.000
_cell.length_c   1.000
_cell.angle_alpha   90.00
_cell.angle_beta   90.00
_cell.angle_gamma   90.00
#
_symmetry.space_group_name_H-M   'P 1'
#
loop_
_entity.id
_entity.type
_entity.pdbx_description
1 polymer ?
#
loop_
_entity_poly.entity_id
_entity_poly.type
_entity_poly.pdbx_seq_one_letter_code
_entity_poly.pdbx_strand_id
1 'polypeptide(L)'
;MTPPTPPGRTRRPNQLTRLARLARLFRPGRPVRPVRPVRRTRPARQARRTTALLAVAAMTAGLLLAAQQPATAGPNLVKNPGFETPGSGDMPFCWAKSGWGDNDFTFTTTTDAHTGSAAMRVELTRRVDGDRKALITESTACAPHVVPERQYDLSFWYKSTTPNTALTLFRRDTTAGWQYWTDLRTLPMEGDWTRSEVRTPAIPPDTDQITWGVSVFGTGSVTTDDYAMEEVAPPPPDPVCTATAEECAKGRWEVLPTKNPVRSVHSVVLHNGKVLLIAGSGNDPAMFQAGTFTTAVYDPVAGTYQDIPTPADMFCAGHVQLSDGRVLVMSGNKGYPSADGSIGYQGLKDSYVFDPETETYTRTNDMNGGHWYPSATILGNGDVISFGGLKEDSTGNVTAEKFSAAENRWLPLHQVNQTWSFWGLYPSMILMQDGRLFYSGSHVFGNGTPGTGASIYDYDANTITDVPGLRNKDQRDESASVLLPPAQDQRVLTIGGGNNETNPAANRTTDIIDLKQPDPRYTAGPPLPQGLVDQGQGKRPQTGDEGKMYVSAVLLPDGKVLETGGGLHDRADPVYEASFFDPVTDTYEAGLAADPIPRTYHSSAFLLPDGRVMAVGDNPGNGTYNHNVSIYTPPYLLKGPRPRITSVADGEWQYGDTQRITVDRPIARAELIRPAAVTHSSDPNQRFVDLPMTVVDDTTIDLNVTSNPNLAPPGWYMLFGVDAAGIPSVAEWVHLGAPSAAARAAQHAPSAHVHDFAGDLGTPPKKNGKKRASAPVSPKIAGCDRNYGTAGVCVPLAFPAPVKATTKSRCDWLAAHGYGRLKVNGKRDPLRLDPDRDGRTCGKGDLRR
;
A
#
# COMPACT_ATOMS: atom_id res chain seq x y z
N MET A 1 -14.25 -65.10 16.31
CA MET A 1 -13.79 -63.99 17.15
C MET A 1 -13.64 -62.76 16.27
N THR A 2 -14.65 -61.92 16.24
CA THR A 2 -14.72 -60.68 15.50
C THR A 2 -14.14 -59.57 16.37
N PRO A 3 -13.33 -58.60 15.83
CA PRO A 3 -12.82 -57.46 16.57
C PRO A 3 -13.90 -56.39 16.77
N PRO A 4 -13.85 -55.58 17.81
CA PRO A 4 -14.88 -54.61 18.14
C PRO A 4 -14.72 -53.35 17.31
N THR A 5 -15.86 -52.81 16.90
CA THR A 5 -16.05 -51.53 16.19
C THR A 5 -15.63 -50.35 17.10
N PRO A 6 -14.95 -49.28 16.57
CA PRO A 6 -14.63 -48.12 17.35
C PRO A 6 -15.86 -47.21 17.55
N PRO A 7 -15.93 -46.43 18.63
CA PRO A 7 -17.07 -45.59 18.93
C PRO A 7 -17.13 -44.36 17.99
N GLY A 8 -18.33 -44.02 17.55
CA GLY A 8 -18.64 -42.95 16.64
C GLY A 8 -18.18 -41.57 17.18
N ARG A 9 -17.48 -40.85 16.35
CA ARG A 9 -17.19 -39.43 16.56
C ARG A 9 -18.48 -38.64 16.51
N THR A 10 -18.91 -38.12 17.61
CA THR A 10 -19.91 -37.06 17.70
C THR A 10 -19.28 -35.79 17.10
N ARG A 11 -19.73 -35.39 15.93
CA ARG A 11 -19.43 -34.08 15.34
C ARG A 11 -19.99 -32.99 16.27
N ARG A 12 -19.13 -32.23 16.91
CA ARG A 12 -19.52 -30.94 17.53
C ARG A 12 -19.97 -29.99 16.40
N PRO A 13 -21.12 -29.33 16.51
CA PRO A 13 -21.53 -28.33 15.52
C PRO A 13 -20.59 -27.13 15.57
N ASN A 14 -20.11 -26.70 14.42
CA ASN A 14 -19.24 -25.56 14.23
C ASN A 14 -19.93 -24.30 14.76
N GLN A 15 -19.30 -23.56 15.64
CA GLN A 15 -19.87 -22.38 16.31
C GLN A 15 -20.27 -21.24 15.35
N LEU A 16 -19.71 -21.25 14.13
CA LEU A 16 -19.99 -20.25 13.08
C LEU A 16 -21.39 -20.34 12.48
N THR A 17 -22.02 -21.51 12.49
CA THR A 17 -23.37 -21.71 11.92
C THR A 17 -24.46 -20.87 12.61
N ARG A 18 -24.16 -20.25 13.75
CA ARG A 18 -25.14 -19.43 14.51
C ARG A 18 -25.08 -17.94 14.21
N LEU A 19 -23.93 -17.41 13.76
CA LEU A 19 -23.86 -16.00 13.31
C LEU A 19 -24.78 -15.74 12.11
N ALA A 20 -24.84 -16.70 11.17
CA ALA A 20 -25.75 -16.62 10.02
C ALA A 20 -27.24 -16.71 10.39
N ARG A 21 -27.60 -17.32 11.54
CA ARG A 21 -28.98 -17.33 11.99
C ARG A 21 -29.46 -16.00 12.56
N LEU A 22 -28.58 -15.19 13.14
CA LEU A 22 -28.90 -13.85 13.64
C LEU A 22 -29.21 -12.86 12.50
N ALA A 23 -28.53 -13.01 11.36
CA ALA A 23 -28.80 -12.20 10.16
C ALA A 23 -30.22 -12.39 9.58
N ARG A 24 -30.90 -13.51 9.88
CA ARG A 24 -32.26 -13.77 9.41
C ARG A 24 -33.37 -13.09 10.21
N LEU A 25 -33.08 -12.45 11.33
CA LEU A 25 -34.06 -11.75 12.17
C LEU A 25 -34.36 -10.31 11.71
N PHE A 26 -33.54 -9.73 10.85
CA PHE A 26 -33.79 -8.41 10.29
C PHE A 26 -34.48 -8.49 8.91
N ARG A 27 -35.79 -8.62 8.87
CA ARG A 27 -36.59 -8.36 7.66
C ARG A 27 -36.77 -6.85 7.53
N PRO A 28 -36.45 -6.24 6.39
CA PRO A 28 -36.69 -4.82 6.16
C PRO A 28 -38.20 -4.55 6.12
N GLY A 29 -38.62 -3.53 6.83
CA GLY A 29 -39.97 -2.99 6.79
C GLY A 29 -40.30 -2.50 5.39
N ARG A 30 -41.56 -2.66 4.97
CA ARG A 30 -42.08 -2.23 3.68
C ARG A 30 -41.75 -0.76 3.41
N PRO A 31 -41.42 -0.38 2.15
CA PRO A 31 -41.14 1.00 1.80
C PRO A 31 -42.39 1.87 1.91
N VAL A 32 -42.24 2.99 2.59
CA VAL A 32 -43.26 4.06 2.66
C VAL A 32 -43.20 4.85 1.34
N ARG A 33 -44.34 5.05 0.71
CA ARG A 33 -44.46 5.80 -0.54
C ARG A 33 -44.02 7.25 -0.40
N PRO A 34 -43.34 7.82 -1.41
CA PRO A 34 -42.90 9.23 -1.34
C PRO A 34 -44.09 10.19 -1.51
N VAL A 35 -44.10 11.23 -0.68
CA VAL A 35 -44.99 12.37 -0.77
C VAL A 35 -44.43 13.36 -1.79
N ARG A 36 -45.29 13.82 -2.73
CA ARG A 36 -44.95 14.77 -3.81
C ARG A 36 -44.54 16.16 -3.22
N PRO A 37 -43.56 16.86 -3.76
CA PRO A 37 -43.23 18.21 -3.37
C PRO A 37 -44.19 19.24 -4.00
N VAL A 38 -44.58 20.19 -3.19
CA VAL A 38 -45.37 21.38 -3.58
C VAL A 38 -44.46 22.41 -4.24
N ARG A 39 -44.88 22.84 -5.43
CA ARG A 39 -44.27 23.98 -6.17
C ARG A 39 -44.38 25.27 -5.34
N ARG A 40 -43.30 26.02 -5.23
CA ARG A 40 -43.32 27.48 -5.00
C ARG A 40 -42.44 28.20 -5.99
N THR A 41 -43.06 29.28 -6.48
CA THR A 41 -42.73 30.15 -7.58
C THR A 41 -41.59 31.13 -7.23
N ARG A 42 -40.82 31.47 -8.30
CA ARG A 42 -39.84 32.60 -8.35
C ARG A 42 -40.52 33.96 -8.20
N PRO A 43 -39.74 35.00 -7.82
CA PRO A 43 -39.59 36.08 -8.78
C PRO A 43 -38.15 36.56 -9.00
N ALA A 44 -37.95 37.10 -10.20
CA ALA A 44 -36.76 37.72 -10.76
C ALA A 44 -36.57 39.18 -10.32
N ARG A 45 -35.35 39.66 -10.29
CA ARG A 45 -34.93 41.08 -10.64
C ARG A 45 -33.43 41.10 -10.86
N GLN A 46 -33.04 41.33 -12.09
CA GLN A 46 -32.48 42.50 -12.79
C GLN A 46 -31.25 43.19 -12.15
N ALA A 47 -30.21 42.99 -12.83
CA ALA A 47 -29.07 43.80 -13.34
C ALA A 47 -28.78 45.21 -12.78
N ARG A 48 -27.51 45.52 -12.61
CA ARG A 48 -26.86 46.72 -13.22
C ARG A 48 -25.34 46.59 -13.19
N ARG A 49 -24.75 46.99 -14.31
CA ARG A 49 -23.35 47.13 -14.65
C ARG A 49 -22.67 48.25 -13.86
N THR A 50 -21.39 48.13 -13.58
CA THR A 50 -20.46 49.29 -13.75
C THR A 50 -19.04 48.78 -14.05
N THR A 51 -18.52 49.26 -15.13
CA THR A 51 -17.19 49.18 -15.67
C THR A 51 -16.26 50.13 -14.93
N ALA A 52 -15.02 49.71 -14.64
CA ALA A 52 -13.91 50.63 -14.43
C ALA A 52 -12.62 50.04 -14.99
N LEU A 53 -12.13 50.63 -16.05
CA LEU A 53 -10.78 50.51 -16.61
C LEU A 53 -9.78 51.18 -15.67
N LEU A 54 -8.61 50.54 -15.49
CA LEU A 54 -7.35 51.27 -15.30
C LEU A 54 -6.19 50.41 -15.83
N ALA A 55 -5.55 50.92 -16.84
CA ALA A 55 -4.29 50.43 -17.39
C ALA A 55 -3.12 50.95 -16.57
N VAL A 56 -2.12 50.13 -16.29
CA VAL A 56 -0.77 50.58 -15.95
C VAL A 56 0.27 49.64 -16.55
N ALA A 57 1.02 50.24 -17.41
CA ALA A 57 2.37 50.07 -17.94
C ALA A 57 3.17 48.80 -17.65
N ALA A 58 3.65 48.28 -18.76
CA ALA A 58 4.72 47.28 -18.88
C ALA A 58 6.04 47.78 -18.26
N MET A 59 6.71 46.94 -17.48
CA MET A 59 8.15 46.94 -17.33
C MET A 59 8.67 45.54 -17.65
N THR A 60 9.38 45.46 -18.74
CA THR A 60 10.20 44.35 -19.20
C THR A 60 11.35 44.12 -18.22
N ALA A 61 11.33 43.02 -17.55
CA ALA A 61 12.53 42.38 -17.01
C ALA A 61 12.59 40.97 -17.60
N GLY A 62 13.49 40.81 -18.57
CA GLY A 62 13.78 39.49 -19.13
C GLY A 62 14.45 38.62 -18.09
N LEU A 63 13.73 37.63 -17.60
CA LEU A 63 14.32 36.41 -17.02
C LEU A 63 14.42 35.41 -18.15
N LEU A 64 15.65 35.12 -18.53
CA LEU A 64 15.98 33.91 -19.28
C LEU A 64 15.54 32.72 -18.45
N LEU A 65 14.39 32.12 -18.71
CA LEU A 65 14.08 30.74 -18.39
C LEU A 65 15.00 29.91 -19.29
N ALA A 66 16.11 29.44 -18.71
CA ALA A 66 16.78 28.27 -19.24
C ALA A 66 15.77 27.11 -19.11
N ALA A 67 15.14 26.75 -20.23
CA ALA A 67 14.42 25.50 -20.33
C ALA A 67 15.44 24.39 -20.03
N GLN A 68 15.35 23.76 -18.87
CA GLN A 68 16.05 22.51 -18.62
C GLN A 68 15.49 21.49 -19.61
N GLN A 69 16.36 21.04 -20.50
CA GLN A 69 16.05 19.92 -21.37
C GLN A 69 15.84 18.71 -20.44
N PRO A 70 14.72 17.99 -20.57
CA PRO A 70 14.63 16.65 -20.00
C PRO A 70 15.76 15.83 -20.59
N ALA A 71 16.27 14.87 -19.83
CA ALA A 71 17.24 13.88 -20.30
C ALA A 71 16.82 13.47 -21.70
N THR A 72 17.75 13.56 -22.66
CA THR A 72 17.46 13.46 -24.09
C THR A 72 16.59 12.23 -24.36
N ALA A 73 15.29 12.46 -24.46
CA ALA A 73 14.34 11.49 -24.98
C ALA A 73 14.89 11.03 -26.34
N GLY A 74 14.84 9.74 -26.57
CA GLY A 74 15.26 9.18 -27.87
C GLY A 74 14.48 9.85 -29.01
N PRO A 75 14.94 9.78 -30.25
CA PRO A 75 14.21 10.38 -31.36
C PRO A 75 12.83 9.71 -31.44
N ASN A 76 11.77 10.52 -31.56
CA ASN A 76 10.43 10.00 -31.84
C ASN A 76 10.44 9.13 -33.11
N LEU A 77 10.06 7.86 -32.96
CA LEU A 77 10.04 6.88 -34.05
C LEU A 77 8.82 7.00 -34.95
N VAL A 78 7.80 7.75 -34.56
CA VAL A 78 6.60 7.97 -35.36
C VAL A 78 6.88 9.01 -36.46
N LYS A 79 6.58 8.65 -37.69
CA LYS A 79 6.66 9.58 -38.85
C LYS A 79 5.34 10.31 -38.99
N ASN A 80 5.42 11.63 -39.21
CA ASN A 80 4.27 12.52 -39.29
C ASN A 80 3.34 12.42 -38.08
N PRO A 81 3.87 12.64 -36.88
CA PRO A 81 3.17 12.39 -35.60
C PRO A 81 1.95 13.28 -35.38
N GLY A 82 1.94 14.50 -35.90
CA GLY A 82 0.85 15.48 -35.82
C GLY A 82 0.04 15.60 -37.13
N PHE A 83 0.12 14.65 -38.06
CA PHE A 83 -0.65 14.61 -39.30
C PHE A 83 -0.39 15.76 -40.27
N GLU A 84 0.60 16.60 -40.07
CA GLU A 84 0.88 17.85 -40.79
C GLU A 84 1.32 17.62 -42.22
N THR A 85 1.86 16.46 -42.58
CA THR A 85 2.31 16.13 -43.92
C THR A 85 1.18 15.43 -44.69
N PRO A 86 0.65 16.00 -45.78
CA PRO A 86 -0.35 15.36 -46.61
C PRO A 86 0.16 14.06 -47.25
N GLY A 87 -0.74 13.10 -47.40
CA GLY A 87 -0.45 11.85 -48.15
C GLY A 87 -0.86 11.96 -49.64
N SER A 88 -0.67 10.87 -50.37
CA SER A 88 -1.09 10.74 -51.76
C SER A 88 -2.59 10.51 -51.97
N GLY A 89 -3.36 10.40 -50.89
CA GLY A 89 -4.80 10.13 -50.87
C GLY A 89 -5.50 10.98 -49.82
N ASP A 90 -6.57 10.46 -49.25
CA ASP A 90 -7.39 11.13 -48.23
C ASP A 90 -6.87 10.93 -46.78
N MET A 91 -5.75 10.24 -46.63
CA MET A 91 -5.06 10.08 -45.34
C MET A 91 -3.72 10.83 -45.32
N PRO A 92 -3.28 11.36 -44.18
CA PRO A 92 -1.97 11.95 -44.03
C PRO A 92 -0.85 10.96 -44.34
N PHE A 93 0.32 11.46 -44.71
CA PHE A 93 1.51 10.65 -44.98
C PHE A 93 1.84 9.74 -43.80
N CYS A 94 2.08 8.46 -44.08
CA CYS A 94 2.32 7.39 -43.13
C CYS A 94 1.13 6.96 -42.22
N TRP A 95 -0.07 7.42 -42.55
CA TRP A 95 -1.28 6.99 -41.85
C TRP A 95 -2.25 6.26 -42.78
N ALA A 96 -2.96 5.26 -42.27
CA ALA A 96 -3.87 4.40 -43.00
C ALA A 96 -5.18 4.19 -42.28
N LYS A 97 -6.25 4.04 -43.07
CA LYS A 97 -7.56 3.56 -42.60
C LYS A 97 -7.51 2.04 -42.45
N SER A 98 -8.00 1.53 -41.33
CA SER A 98 -8.15 0.11 -41.08
C SER A 98 -9.50 -0.17 -40.39
N GLY A 99 -9.84 -1.43 -40.22
CA GLY A 99 -11.05 -1.85 -39.54
C GLY A 99 -11.88 -2.84 -40.37
N TRP A 100 -12.97 -3.32 -39.79
CA TRP A 100 -13.87 -4.33 -40.37
C TRP A 100 -15.30 -4.14 -39.85
N GLY A 101 -16.22 -4.88 -40.42
CA GLY A 101 -17.60 -4.99 -39.98
C GLY A 101 -18.61 -4.07 -40.69
N ASP A 102 -19.89 -4.22 -40.32
CA ASP A 102 -21.00 -3.41 -40.81
C ASP A 102 -21.18 -2.17 -39.95
N ASN A 103 -20.60 -1.05 -40.43
CA ASN A 103 -20.67 0.22 -39.74
C ASN A 103 -20.49 1.40 -40.72
N ASP A 104 -21.11 2.54 -40.40
CA ASP A 104 -20.98 3.79 -41.15
C ASP A 104 -19.97 4.67 -40.45
N PHE A 105 -19.00 5.20 -41.19
CA PHE A 105 -17.83 5.86 -40.61
C PHE A 105 -17.28 6.99 -41.48
N THR A 106 -16.52 7.88 -40.87
CA THR A 106 -15.69 8.88 -41.55
C THR A 106 -14.30 8.93 -40.98
N PHE A 107 -13.31 9.22 -41.82
CA PHE A 107 -11.97 9.63 -41.42
C PHE A 107 -11.73 11.03 -41.94
N THR A 108 -11.41 11.99 -41.09
CA THR A 108 -11.29 13.39 -41.46
C THR A 108 -10.03 14.00 -40.82
N THR A 109 -9.16 14.58 -41.63
CA THR A 109 -8.16 15.51 -41.12
C THR A 109 -8.87 16.79 -40.72
N THR A 110 -8.77 17.18 -39.45
CA THR A 110 -9.44 18.38 -38.89
C THR A 110 -8.42 19.42 -38.45
N THR A 111 -8.85 20.67 -38.42
CA THR A 111 -8.06 21.80 -37.90
C THR A 111 -8.23 21.98 -36.39
N ASP A 112 -9.09 21.20 -35.74
CA ASP A 112 -9.14 21.10 -34.29
C ASP A 112 -7.98 20.21 -33.82
N ALA A 113 -6.78 20.77 -33.81
CA ALA A 113 -5.50 20.11 -33.50
C ALA A 113 -5.03 20.47 -32.10
N HIS A 114 -4.25 19.59 -31.47
CA HIS A 114 -3.59 19.89 -30.20
C HIS A 114 -2.38 20.79 -30.45
N THR A 115 -1.53 20.41 -31.41
CA THR A 115 -0.49 21.30 -31.90
C THR A 115 -0.56 21.40 -33.44
N GLY A 116 0.17 22.36 -34.05
CA GLY A 116 0.18 22.50 -35.48
C GLY A 116 -1.17 22.94 -36.08
N SER A 117 -1.57 22.33 -37.20
CA SER A 117 -2.74 22.69 -38.00
C SER A 117 -3.64 21.54 -38.41
N ALA A 118 -3.25 20.29 -38.03
CA ALA A 118 -3.92 19.05 -38.44
C ALA A 118 -4.03 18.05 -37.31
N ALA A 119 -5.20 17.42 -37.17
CA ALA A 119 -5.41 16.29 -36.31
C ALA A 119 -6.26 15.22 -37.04
N MET A 120 -6.24 13.96 -36.62
CA MET A 120 -7.02 12.90 -37.23
C MET A 120 -8.27 12.62 -36.42
N ARG A 121 -9.45 12.73 -37.05
CA ARG A 121 -10.75 12.35 -36.48
C ARG A 121 -11.27 11.10 -37.14
N VAL A 122 -11.60 10.11 -36.32
CA VAL A 122 -12.32 8.89 -36.71
C VAL A 122 -13.71 8.94 -36.05
N GLU A 123 -14.77 8.75 -36.83
CA GLU A 123 -16.13 8.79 -36.31
C GLU A 123 -16.94 7.60 -36.84
N LEU A 124 -17.64 6.92 -35.95
CA LEU A 124 -18.66 5.94 -36.28
C LEU A 124 -20.04 6.52 -36.01
N THR A 125 -20.85 6.66 -37.04
CA THR A 125 -22.23 7.19 -36.92
C THR A 125 -23.26 6.07 -36.73
N ARG A 126 -22.97 4.86 -37.22
CA ARG A 126 -23.73 3.65 -37.03
C ARG A 126 -22.78 2.47 -36.84
N ARG A 127 -23.16 1.55 -35.98
CA ARG A 127 -22.39 0.29 -35.80
C ARG A 127 -23.35 -0.88 -35.56
N VAL A 128 -23.24 -1.90 -36.38
CA VAL A 128 -23.81 -3.21 -36.15
C VAL A 128 -22.75 -4.11 -35.50
N ASP A 129 -21.56 -4.17 -36.11
CA ASP A 129 -20.42 -4.90 -35.60
C ASP A 129 -19.11 -4.24 -36.09
N GLY A 130 -17.94 -4.81 -35.67
CA GLY A 130 -16.63 -4.38 -36.10
C GLY A 130 -16.15 -3.09 -35.48
N ASP A 131 -15.14 -2.49 -36.10
CA ASP A 131 -14.45 -1.28 -35.66
C ASP A 131 -13.87 -0.47 -36.82
N ARG A 132 -13.35 0.76 -36.52
CA ARG A 132 -12.53 1.54 -37.45
C ARG A 132 -11.29 2.05 -36.72
N LYS A 133 -10.16 2.05 -37.45
CA LYS A 133 -8.85 2.36 -36.88
C LYS A 133 -8.09 3.36 -37.75
N ALA A 134 -7.51 4.35 -37.12
CA ALA A 134 -6.43 5.15 -37.73
C ALA A 134 -5.09 4.59 -37.20
N LEU A 135 -4.35 3.96 -38.05
CA LEU A 135 -3.08 3.31 -37.75
C LEU A 135 -1.93 3.90 -38.56
N ILE A 136 -0.72 3.80 -38.01
CA ILE A 136 0.49 4.01 -38.81
C ILE A 136 0.46 3.01 -39.94
N THR A 137 0.85 3.41 -41.16
CA THR A 137 0.78 2.55 -42.35
C THR A 137 1.71 1.33 -42.22
N GLU A 138 1.17 0.15 -42.47
CA GLU A 138 1.88 -1.15 -42.46
C GLU A 138 2.87 -1.24 -43.62
N SER A 139 3.94 -0.45 -43.53
CA SER A 139 5.02 -0.49 -44.55
C SER A 139 6.38 -0.29 -43.88
N THR A 140 7.43 -0.82 -44.50
CA THR A 140 8.79 -0.65 -43.98
C THR A 140 9.27 0.80 -43.98
N ALA A 141 8.62 1.65 -44.76
CA ALA A 141 8.93 3.07 -44.80
C ALA A 141 8.26 3.88 -43.66
N CYS A 142 7.10 3.44 -43.17
CA CYS A 142 6.29 4.19 -42.20
C CYS A 142 6.26 3.60 -40.81
N ALA A 143 6.08 2.27 -40.71
CA ALA A 143 5.99 1.60 -39.42
C ALA A 143 7.33 1.67 -38.66
N PRO A 144 7.33 2.05 -37.37
CA PRO A 144 8.52 2.06 -36.54
C PRO A 144 9.20 0.70 -36.50
N HIS A 145 10.53 0.71 -36.67
CA HIS A 145 11.36 -0.47 -36.42
C HIS A 145 11.53 -0.64 -34.92
N VAL A 146 11.44 -1.88 -34.49
CA VAL A 146 11.56 -2.27 -33.08
C VAL A 146 12.59 -3.37 -32.93
N VAL A 147 13.16 -3.47 -31.74
CA VAL A 147 14.13 -4.50 -31.36
C VAL A 147 13.43 -5.52 -30.45
N PRO A 148 13.52 -6.82 -30.75
CA PRO A 148 13.00 -7.86 -29.85
C PRO A 148 13.47 -7.69 -28.42
N GLU A 149 12.63 -8.09 -27.46
CA GLU A 149 12.85 -7.99 -26.00
C GLU A 149 12.94 -6.56 -25.44
N ARG A 150 12.85 -5.51 -26.29
CA ARG A 150 12.76 -4.11 -25.85
C ARG A 150 11.32 -3.71 -25.60
N GLN A 151 11.16 -2.63 -24.84
CA GLN A 151 9.88 -1.95 -24.62
C GLN A 151 9.93 -0.54 -25.18
N TYR A 152 8.78 0.02 -25.49
CA TYR A 152 8.64 1.36 -26.05
C TYR A 152 7.54 2.11 -25.30
N ASP A 153 7.79 3.36 -24.98
CA ASP A 153 6.78 4.27 -24.45
C ASP A 153 6.03 4.91 -25.61
N LEU A 154 4.72 4.73 -25.64
CA LEU A 154 3.81 5.27 -26.63
C LEU A 154 3.01 6.38 -25.99
N SER A 155 2.92 7.52 -26.63
CA SER A 155 2.03 8.60 -26.17
C SER A 155 1.37 9.33 -27.33
N PHE A 156 0.22 9.93 -27.08
CA PHE A 156 -0.50 10.78 -28.02
C PHE A 156 -1.54 11.63 -27.27
N TRP A 157 -2.01 12.67 -27.90
CA TRP A 157 -3.11 13.47 -27.40
C TRP A 157 -4.41 13.07 -28.08
N TYR A 158 -5.53 13.08 -27.30
CA TYR A 158 -6.84 12.71 -27.85
C TYR A 158 -7.99 13.46 -27.20
N LYS A 159 -9.11 13.49 -27.91
CA LYS A 159 -10.46 13.79 -27.41
C LYS A 159 -11.38 12.69 -27.88
N SER A 160 -12.35 12.27 -27.05
CA SER A 160 -13.28 11.20 -27.43
C SER A 160 -14.68 11.48 -26.92
N THR A 161 -15.69 11.23 -27.78
CA THR A 161 -17.10 11.31 -27.44
C THR A 161 -17.70 9.93 -27.14
N THR A 162 -16.88 8.87 -27.09
CA THR A 162 -17.30 7.50 -26.81
C THR A 162 -16.27 6.80 -25.92
N PRO A 163 -16.69 6.00 -24.93
CA PRO A 163 -15.79 5.19 -24.14
C PRO A 163 -15.29 3.95 -24.88
N ASN A 164 -15.84 3.66 -26.07
CA ASN A 164 -15.50 2.48 -26.85
C ASN A 164 -14.36 2.79 -27.82
N THR A 165 -13.22 3.14 -27.26
CA THR A 165 -11.97 3.43 -27.97
C THR A 165 -10.81 2.71 -27.27
N ALA A 166 -9.84 2.24 -28.06
CA ALA A 166 -8.64 1.60 -27.51
C ALA A 166 -7.42 1.97 -28.32
N LEU A 167 -6.26 1.90 -27.68
CA LEU A 167 -4.95 1.93 -28.33
C LEU A 167 -4.62 0.51 -28.80
N THR A 168 -4.62 0.31 -30.12
CA THR A 168 -4.46 -0.98 -30.78
C THR A 168 -3.09 -1.07 -31.44
N LEU A 169 -2.42 -2.22 -31.27
CA LEU A 169 -1.13 -2.54 -31.84
C LEU A 169 -1.23 -3.75 -32.78
N PHE A 170 -0.48 -3.63 -33.90
CA PHE A 170 -0.16 -4.74 -34.77
C PHE A 170 1.35 -4.91 -34.80
N ARG A 171 1.84 -6.12 -34.97
CA ARG A 171 3.26 -6.44 -35.13
C ARG A 171 3.53 -7.06 -36.49
N ARG A 172 4.71 -6.83 -37.01
CA ARG A 172 5.19 -7.56 -38.18
C ARG A 172 6.01 -8.75 -37.71
N ASP A 173 5.43 -9.93 -37.81
CA ASP A 173 6.15 -11.17 -37.66
C ASP A 173 7.04 -11.38 -38.89
N THR A 174 8.31 -11.66 -38.67
CA THR A 174 9.31 -11.79 -39.77
C THR A 174 9.02 -12.94 -40.72
N THR A 175 8.17 -13.89 -40.34
CA THR A 175 7.78 -15.05 -41.16
C THR A 175 6.33 -14.98 -41.65
N ALA A 176 5.39 -14.53 -40.78
CA ALA A 176 3.96 -14.54 -41.04
C ALA A 176 3.41 -13.19 -41.54
N GLY A 177 4.22 -12.11 -41.48
CA GLY A 177 3.79 -10.78 -41.87
C GLY A 177 3.03 -10.04 -40.77
N TRP A 178 2.18 -9.06 -41.17
CA TRP A 178 1.43 -8.23 -40.24
C TRP A 178 0.33 -9.00 -39.55
N GLN A 179 0.28 -8.89 -38.21
CA GLN A 179 -0.71 -9.55 -37.36
C GLN A 179 -1.16 -8.61 -36.25
N TYR A 180 -2.43 -8.73 -35.85
CA TYR A 180 -2.92 -8.11 -34.60
C TYR A 180 -2.07 -8.62 -33.44
N TRP A 181 -1.65 -7.70 -32.57
CA TRP A 181 -0.89 -8.05 -31.39
C TRP A 181 -1.72 -7.89 -30.11
N THR A 182 -2.17 -6.68 -29.83
CA THR A 182 -2.91 -6.41 -28.59
C THR A 182 -3.61 -5.04 -28.63
N ASP A 183 -4.61 -4.87 -27.77
CA ASP A 183 -5.11 -3.58 -27.35
C ASP A 183 -4.47 -3.29 -25.99
N LEU A 184 -3.63 -2.24 -25.92
CA LEU A 184 -2.89 -1.89 -24.71
C LEU A 184 -3.73 -1.19 -23.66
N ARG A 185 -4.66 -0.34 -24.10
CA ARG A 185 -5.42 0.52 -23.19
C ARG A 185 -6.75 0.92 -23.81
N THR A 186 -7.83 0.82 -23.02
CA THR A 186 -9.10 1.47 -23.34
C THR A 186 -8.98 2.95 -22.96
N LEU A 187 -9.44 3.83 -23.84
CA LEU A 187 -9.39 5.28 -23.63
C LEU A 187 -10.73 5.74 -23.05
N PRO A 188 -10.75 6.48 -21.95
CA PRO A 188 -11.96 7.12 -21.45
C PRO A 188 -12.49 8.20 -22.41
N MET A 189 -13.75 8.60 -22.20
CA MET A 189 -14.32 9.75 -22.87
C MET A 189 -13.68 11.02 -22.31
N GLU A 190 -13.15 11.88 -23.21
CA GLU A 190 -12.52 13.15 -22.85
C GLU A 190 -13.00 14.26 -23.80
N GLY A 191 -13.59 15.30 -23.24
CA GLY A 191 -14.08 16.46 -24.01
C GLY A 191 -12.99 17.43 -24.44
N ASP A 192 -11.91 17.48 -23.68
CA ASP A 192 -10.74 18.31 -23.92
C ASP A 192 -9.53 17.45 -24.33
N TRP A 193 -8.49 18.09 -24.87
CA TRP A 193 -7.26 17.41 -25.22
C TRP A 193 -6.60 16.80 -24.00
N THR A 194 -6.51 15.47 -24.00
CA THR A 194 -5.93 14.68 -22.89
C THR A 194 -4.81 13.81 -23.45
N ARG A 195 -3.69 13.71 -22.71
CA ARG A 195 -2.56 12.88 -23.08
C ARG A 195 -2.78 11.44 -22.59
N SER A 196 -2.64 10.49 -23.51
CA SER A 196 -2.52 9.08 -23.17
C SER A 196 -1.06 8.67 -23.27
N GLU A 197 -0.57 7.92 -22.28
CA GLU A 197 0.78 7.39 -22.25
C GLU A 197 0.74 5.94 -21.73
N VAL A 198 1.44 5.04 -22.43
CA VAL A 198 1.45 3.63 -22.10
C VAL A 198 2.70 2.96 -22.64
N ARG A 199 3.25 2.01 -21.89
CA ARG A 199 4.41 1.20 -22.29
C ARG A 199 3.97 -0.09 -22.95
N THR A 200 4.64 -0.48 -24.05
CA THR A 200 4.40 -1.75 -24.70
C THR A 200 4.85 -2.92 -23.80
N PRO A 201 4.24 -4.11 -23.93
CA PRO A 201 4.92 -5.33 -23.52
C PRO A 201 6.29 -5.45 -24.21
N ALA A 202 7.17 -6.33 -23.72
CA ALA A 202 8.40 -6.64 -24.42
C ALA A 202 8.09 -7.12 -25.83
N ILE A 203 8.82 -6.59 -26.83
CA ILE A 203 8.63 -6.93 -28.24
C ILE A 203 8.90 -8.43 -28.42
N PRO A 204 7.98 -9.20 -29.01
CA PRO A 204 8.21 -10.64 -29.28
C PRO A 204 9.45 -10.91 -30.11
N PRO A 205 10.14 -12.07 -29.92
CA PRO A 205 11.43 -12.37 -30.56
C PRO A 205 11.40 -12.36 -32.08
N ASP A 206 10.25 -12.58 -32.70
CA ASP A 206 10.02 -12.69 -34.16
C ASP A 206 9.50 -11.39 -34.77
N THR A 207 9.55 -10.26 -34.04
CA THR A 207 8.96 -8.98 -34.44
C THR A 207 10.03 -7.94 -34.72
N ASP A 208 9.98 -7.31 -35.90
CA ASP A 208 10.92 -6.28 -36.35
C ASP A 208 10.30 -4.89 -36.59
N GLN A 209 8.98 -4.81 -36.67
CA GLN A 209 8.21 -3.55 -36.74
C GLN A 209 6.88 -3.66 -36.03
N ILE A 210 6.39 -2.54 -35.54
CA ILE A 210 5.02 -2.42 -35.05
C ILE A 210 4.29 -1.27 -35.74
N THR A 211 2.97 -1.40 -35.87
CA THR A 211 2.08 -0.30 -36.17
C THR A 211 1.07 -0.15 -35.06
N TRP A 212 0.67 1.08 -34.80
CA TRP A 212 -0.25 1.34 -33.70
C TRP A 212 -1.08 2.60 -33.98
N GLY A 213 -2.15 2.73 -33.24
CA GLY A 213 -3.05 3.86 -33.33
C GLY A 213 -4.37 3.56 -32.63
N VAL A 214 -5.36 4.42 -32.85
CA VAL A 214 -6.62 4.35 -32.12
C VAL A 214 -7.67 3.57 -32.87
N SER A 215 -8.34 2.65 -32.20
CA SER A 215 -9.53 1.92 -32.64
C SER A 215 -10.79 2.51 -32.01
N VAL A 216 -11.84 2.67 -32.81
CA VAL A 216 -13.19 3.05 -32.36
C VAL A 216 -14.13 1.89 -32.65
N PHE A 217 -14.79 1.36 -31.60
CA PHE A 217 -15.70 0.22 -31.68
C PHE A 217 -17.07 0.49 -31.04
N GLY A 218 -17.47 1.78 -31.02
CA GLY A 218 -18.80 2.27 -30.61
C GLY A 218 -19.15 3.52 -31.39
N THR A 219 -20.43 3.86 -31.42
CA THR A 219 -20.91 5.12 -32.03
C THR A 219 -20.32 6.32 -31.27
N GLY A 220 -19.82 7.30 -32.01
CA GLY A 220 -19.10 8.48 -31.52
C GLY A 220 -17.82 8.71 -32.29
N SER A 221 -16.96 9.55 -31.77
CA SER A 221 -15.74 9.94 -32.47
C SER A 221 -14.54 10.00 -31.50
N VAL A 222 -13.36 9.78 -32.04
CA VAL A 222 -12.08 10.10 -31.42
C VAL A 222 -11.29 11.03 -32.35
N THR A 223 -10.70 12.08 -31.77
CA THR A 223 -9.74 12.94 -32.48
C THR A 223 -8.39 12.78 -31.81
N THR A 224 -7.34 12.54 -32.57
CA THR A 224 -6.01 12.25 -32.04
C THR A 224 -4.95 13.12 -32.70
N ASP A 225 -3.85 13.41 -31.98
CA ASP A 225 -2.75 14.24 -32.42
C ASP A 225 -1.46 13.94 -31.64
N ASP A 226 -0.33 14.43 -32.12
CA ASP A 226 0.99 14.45 -31.47
C ASP A 226 1.42 13.08 -30.93
N TYR A 227 1.48 12.09 -31.81
CA TYR A 227 1.93 10.74 -31.49
C TYR A 227 3.43 10.70 -31.24
N ALA A 228 3.85 9.99 -30.20
CA ALA A 228 5.26 9.73 -29.93
C ALA A 228 5.49 8.26 -29.58
N MET A 229 6.61 7.74 -30.03
CA MET A 229 7.11 6.42 -29.66
C MET A 229 8.60 6.52 -29.42
N GLU A 230 9.03 6.16 -28.25
CA GLU A 230 10.41 6.24 -27.80
C GLU A 230 10.86 4.88 -27.25
N GLU A 231 12.09 4.46 -27.57
CA GLU A 231 12.64 3.25 -26.99
C GLU A 231 12.94 3.48 -25.51
N VAL A 232 12.44 2.60 -24.66
CA VAL A 232 12.81 2.59 -23.25
C VAL A 232 14.28 2.20 -23.14
N ALA A 233 15.10 3.10 -22.59
CA ALA A 233 16.49 2.78 -22.33
C ALA A 233 16.58 1.47 -21.55
N PRO A 234 17.46 0.52 -21.95
CA PRO A 234 17.63 -0.68 -21.16
C PRO A 234 17.98 -0.26 -19.73
N PRO A 235 17.42 -0.94 -18.73
CA PRO A 235 17.88 -0.73 -17.38
C PRO A 235 19.41 -0.87 -17.36
N PRO A 236 20.13 -0.08 -16.56
CA PRO A 236 21.56 -0.26 -16.39
C PRO A 236 21.79 -1.76 -16.09
N PRO A 237 22.88 -2.36 -16.59
CA PRO A 237 23.16 -3.78 -16.40
C PRO A 237 22.96 -4.09 -14.91
N ASP A 238 22.14 -5.10 -14.61
CA ASP A 238 21.81 -5.47 -13.26
C ASP A 238 23.08 -5.52 -12.40
N PRO A 239 23.16 -4.76 -11.31
CA PRO A 239 24.27 -4.87 -10.41
C PRO A 239 24.39 -6.33 -10.01
N VAL A 240 25.58 -6.88 -10.09
CA VAL A 240 25.85 -8.31 -9.90
C VAL A 240 25.30 -8.71 -8.52
N CYS A 241 24.22 -9.48 -8.52
CA CYS A 241 23.65 -10.02 -7.30
C CYS A 241 24.70 -10.83 -6.55
N THR A 242 24.89 -10.55 -5.27
CA THR A 242 25.90 -11.16 -4.41
C THR A 242 25.45 -12.45 -3.72
N ALA A 243 24.18 -12.84 -3.92
CA ALA A 243 23.56 -14.05 -3.39
C ALA A 243 23.57 -15.21 -4.41
N THR A 244 22.90 -16.30 -4.10
CA THR A 244 22.68 -17.39 -5.07
C THR A 244 21.74 -16.94 -6.20
N ALA A 245 21.84 -17.54 -7.39
CA ALA A 245 20.95 -17.21 -8.51
C ALA A 245 19.46 -17.38 -8.15
N GLU A 246 19.14 -18.33 -7.29
CA GLU A 246 17.78 -18.53 -6.80
C GLU A 246 17.32 -17.40 -5.87
N GLU A 247 18.15 -17.00 -4.91
CA GLU A 247 17.83 -15.87 -4.01
C GLU A 247 17.73 -14.55 -4.78
N CYS A 248 18.58 -14.36 -5.78
CA CYS A 248 18.53 -13.18 -6.64
C CYS A 248 17.23 -13.07 -7.44
N ALA A 249 16.65 -14.20 -7.83
CA ALA A 249 15.41 -14.25 -8.57
C ALA A 249 14.17 -14.24 -7.65
N LYS A 250 14.24 -14.95 -6.52
CA LYS A 250 13.06 -15.23 -5.69
C LYS A 250 13.03 -14.50 -4.35
N GLY A 251 14.12 -13.80 -3.99
CA GLY A 251 14.32 -13.38 -2.61
C GLY A 251 14.60 -14.56 -1.67
N ARG A 252 14.62 -14.28 -0.37
CA ARG A 252 14.81 -15.34 0.63
C ARG A 252 14.05 -15.05 1.91
N TRP A 253 13.64 -16.12 2.59
CA TRP A 253 13.09 -16.06 3.94
C TRP A 253 14.13 -16.49 4.97
N GLU A 254 14.13 -15.80 6.10
CA GLU A 254 14.92 -16.15 7.28
C GLU A 254 13.99 -16.24 8.49
N VAL A 255 14.10 -17.34 9.26
CA VAL A 255 13.36 -17.47 10.52
C VAL A 255 14.24 -16.91 11.63
N LEU A 256 13.71 -15.94 12.37
CA LEU A 256 14.45 -15.35 13.49
C LEU A 256 14.69 -16.39 14.60
N PRO A 257 15.87 -16.36 15.24
CA PRO A 257 16.21 -17.29 16.32
C PRO A 257 15.35 -17.04 17.56
N THR A 258 14.90 -15.80 17.77
CA THR A 258 14.08 -15.42 18.92
C THR A 258 12.61 -15.49 18.57
N LYS A 259 11.86 -16.28 19.30
CA LYS A 259 10.42 -16.40 19.13
C LYS A 259 9.69 -15.17 19.68
N ASN A 260 8.61 -14.80 19.04
CA ASN A 260 7.70 -13.80 19.54
C ASN A 260 7.05 -14.28 20.88
N PRO A 261 7.14 -13.50 21.96
CA PRO A 261 6.57 -13.86 23.25
C PRO A 261 5.03 -13.83 23.28
N VAL A 262 4.41 -13.07 22.33
CA VAL A 262 2.97 -12.88 22.30
C VAL A 262 2.34 -13.51 21.05
N ARG A 263 1.04 -13.80 21.11
CA ARG A 263 0.25 -14.28 19.99
C ARG A 263 -0.15 -13.07 19.11
N SER A 264 0.75 -12.58 18.25
CA SER A 264 0.54 -11.33 17.49
C SER A 264 -0.69 -11.38 16.58
N VAL A 265 -1.83 -10.98 17.12
CA VAL A 265 -3.06 -10.80 16.35
C VAL A 265 -2.99 -9.50 15.55
N HIS A 266 -2.32 -8.50 16.13
CA HIS A 266 -2.14 -7.18 15.54
C HIS A 266 -0.67 -6.79 15.51
N SER A 267 -0.26 -6.09 14.46
CA SER A 267 1.12 -5.65 14.25
C SER A 267 1.15 -4.23 13.71
N VAL A 268 1.90 -3.34 14.36
CA VAL A 268 2.03 -1.93 13.95
C VAL A 268 3.49 -1.56 13.88
N VAL A 269 3.94 -1.06 12.73
CA VAL A 269 5.29 -0.50 12.57
C VAL A 269 5.27 0.93 13.12
N LEU A 270 6.07 1.18 14.15
CA LEU A 270 6.14 2.47 14.82
C LEU A 270 7.15 3.39 14.12
N HIS A 271 6.95 4.71 14.22
CA HIS A 271 7.83 5.71 13.59
C HIS A 271 9.25 5.73 14.17
N ASN A 272 9.48 5.04 15.30
CA ASN A 272 10.82 4.82 15.86
C ASN A 272 11.47 3.52 15.35
N GLY A 273 10.89 2.88 14.32
CA GLY A 273 11.41 1.66 13.68
C GLY A 273 11.11 0.36 14.41
N LYS A 274 10.51 0.43 15.60
CA LYS A 274 10.08 -0.75 16.36
C LYS A 274 8.74 -1.27 15.87
N VAL A 275 8.35 -2.45 16.32
CA VAL A 275 7.07 -3.10 15.96
C VAL A 275 6.28 -3.37 17.22
N LEU A 276 5.09 -2.80 17.31
CA LEU A 276 4.13 -3.09 18.36
C LEU A 276 3.33 -4.34 17.99
N LEU A 277 3.32 -5.34 18.86
CA LEU A 277 2.64 -6.62 18.69
C LEU A 277 1.59 -6.78 19.79
N ILE A 278 0.30 -6.77 19.42
CA ILE A 278 -0.80 -6.80 20.38
C ILE A 278 -1.53 -8.14 20.26
N ALA A 279 -1.74 -8.80 21.38
CA ALA A 279 -2.47 -10.06 21.45
C ALA A 279 -3.73 -9.97 22.30
N GLY A 280 -3.74 -9.18 23.37
CA GLY A 280 -4.74 -9.33 24.42
C GLY A 280 -4.69 -10.75 24.99
N SER A 281 -5.84 -11.44 25.07
CA SER A 281 -5.92 -12.86 25.42
C SER A 281 -5.50 -13.81 24.29
N GLY A 282 -5.27 -13.31 23.07
CA GLY A 282 -4.70 -14.07 21.94
C GLY A 282 -5.51 -15.28 21.50
N ASN A 283 -6.83 -15.19 21.48
CA ASN A 283 -7.75 -16.29 21.18
C ASN A 283 -7.66 -17.46 22.18
N ASP A 284 -7.40 -17.16 23.44
CA ASP A 284 -7.29 -18.14 24.52
C ASP A 284 -8.26 -17.81 25.67
N PRO A 285 -9.37 -18.58 25.79
CA PRO A 285 -10.33 -18.36 26.86
C PRO A 285 -9.75 -18.52 28.27
N ALA A 286 -8.70 -19.32 28.46
CA ALA A 286 -8.08 -19.47 29.76
C ALA A 286 -7.26 -18.23 30.15
N MET A 287 -6.53 -17.64 29.20
CA MET A 287 -5.85 -16.35 29.41
C MET A 287 -6.86 -15.25 29.74
N PHE A 288 -7.96 -15.20 28.99
CA PHE A 288 -9.05 -14.26 29.27
C PHE A 288 -9.60 -14.40 30.70
N GLN A 289 -9.92 -15.62 31.12
CA GLN A 289 -10.44 -15.89 32.47
C GLN A 289 -9.42 -15.55 33.56
N ALA A 290 -8.14 -15.71 33.28
CA ALA A 290 -7.05 -15.36 34.19
C ALA A 290 -6.76 -13.84 34.21
N GLY A 291 -7.39 -13.03 33.34
CA GLY A 291 -7.09 -11.61 33.17
C GLY A 291 -5.66 -11.38 32.64
N THR A 292 -5.12 -12.34 31.91
CA THR A 292 -3.77 -12.24 31.35
C THR A 292 -3.85 -11.74 29.92
N PHE A 293 -3.49 -10.48 29.73
CA PHE A 293 -3.47 -9.81 28.41
C PHE A 293 -2.05 -9.41 28.06
N THR A 294 -1.66 -9.62 26.81
CA THR A 294 -0.27 -9.45 26.41
C THR A 294 -0.11 -8.51 25.22
N THR A 295 0.93 -7.70 25.31
CA THR A 295 1.47 -6.84 24.26
C THR A 295 2.98 -6.88 24.37
N ALA A 296 3.70 -6.82 23.25
CA ALA A 296 5.13 -6.67 23.23
C ALA A 296 5.54 -5.64 22.18
N VAL A 297 6.66 -4.98 22.41
CA VAL A 297 7.37 -4.18 21.40
C VAL A 297 8.61 -4.96 20.98
N TYR A 298 8.72 -5.19 19.68
CA TYR A 298 9.90 -5.78 19.06
C TYR A 298 10.83 -4.68 18.56
N ASP A 299 12.07 -4.73 18.95
CA ASP A 299 13.13 -3.87 18.42
C ASP A 299 13.91 -4.68 17.37
N PRO A 300 13.74 -4.39 16.06
CA PRO A 300 14.43 -5.14 15.01
C PRO A 300 15.93 -4.86 14.96
N VAL A 301 16.41 -3.75 15.55
CA VAL A 301 17.84 -3.42 15.67
C VAL A 301 18.49 -4.25 16.73
N ALA A 302 17.87 -4.30 17.91
CA ALA A 302 18.38 -5.08 19.04
C ALA A 302 18.07 -6.57 18.93
N GLY A 303 17.09 -6.97 18.11
CA GLY A 303 16.56 -8.33 18.00
C GLY A 303 15.86 -8.80 19.29
N THR A 304 15.28 -7.87 20.06
CA THR A 304 14.73 -8.12 21.39
C THR A 304 13.26 -7.75 21.48
N TYR A 305 12.57 -8.35 22.43
CA TYR A 305 11.20 -8.02 22.79
C TYR A 305 11.14 -7.38 24.16
N GLN A 306 10.25 -6.41 24.30
CA GLN A 306 9.89 -5.82 25.59
C GLN A 306 8.40 -6.06 25.83
N ASP A 307 8.07 -6.67 26.98
CA ASP A 307 6.68 -6.86 27.41
C ASP A 307 6.09 -5.51 27.85
N ILE A 308 4.87 -5.23 27.40
CA ILE A 308 4.15 -4.00 27.70
C ILE A 308 2.92 -4.32 28.55
N PRO A 309 2.73 -3.65 29.69
CA PRO A 309 1.51 -3.77 30.48
C PRO A 309 0.27 -3.51 29.63
N THR A 310 -0.61 -4.51 29.52
CA THR A 310 -1.79 -4.46 28.65
C THR A 310 -3.03 -4.25 29.51
N PRO A 311 -3.71 -3.08 29.42
CA PRO A 311 -4.74 -2.68 30.39
C PRO A 311 -6.09 -3.35 30.19
N ALA A 312 -6.36 -3.94 29.02
CA ALA A 312 -7.62 -4.61 28.69
C ALA A 312 -7.40 -5.72 27.67
N ASP A 313 -8.41 -6.56 27.44
CA ASP A 313 -8.33 -7.58 26.40
C ASP A 313 -8.49 -6.98 25.00
N MET A 314 -7.37 -6.58 24.41
CA MET A 314 -7.29 -6.04 23.08
C MET A 314 -7.35 -7.12 21.98
N PHE A 315 -7.72 -8.35 22.32
CA PHE A 315 -7.93 -9.40 21.34
C PHE A 315 -9.01 -8.98 20.35
N CYS A 316 -8.64 -8.97 19.06
CA CYS A 316 -9.50 -8.54 17.95
C CYS A 316 -10.01 -7.10 18.07
N ALA A 317 -9.16 -6.21 18.59
CA ALA A 317 -9.35 -4.76 18.58
C ALA A 317 -9.22 -4.17 17.18
N GLY A 318 -9.67 -2.94 16.96
CA GLY A 318 -9.24 -2.09 15.85
C GLY A 318 -8.00 -1.27 16.24
N HIS A 319 -7.17 -0.92 15.29
CA HIS A 319 -6.04 -0.03 15.56
C HIS A 319 -5.64 0.75 14.32
N VAL A 320 -5.03 1.92 14.55
CA VAL A 320 -4.50 2.78 13.50
C VAL A 320 -3.47 3.74 14.09
N GLN A 321 -2.48 4.13 13.31
CA GLN A 321 -1.55 5.19 13.68
C GLN A 321 -2.23 6.55 13.53
N LEU A 322 -2.17 7.36 14.59
CA LEU A 322 -2.61 8.75 14.61
C LEU A 322 -1.60 9.65 13.90
N SER A 323 -2.05 10.87 13.60
CA SER A 323 -1.19 11.86 12.94
C SER A 323 0.06 12.23 13.74
N ASP A 324 0.05 12.09 15.05
CA ASP A 324 1.18 12.37 15.94
C ASP A 324 2.11 11.16 16.19
N GLY A 325 1.89 10.06 15.49
CA GLY A 325 2.70 8.83 15.59
C GLY A 325 2.28 7.87 16.71
N ARG A 326 1.36 8.27 17.59
CA ARG A 326 0.78 7.36 18.57
C ARG A 326 -0.16 6.36 17.90
N VAL A 327 -0.48 5.26 18.55
CA VAL A 327 -1.37 4.22 18.02
C VAL A 327 -2.67 4.22 18.79
N LEU A 328 -3.78 4.53 18.13
CA LEU A 328 -5.11 4.32 18.68
C LEU A 328 -5.45 2.84 18.62
N VAL A 329 -5.80 2.26 19.77
CA VAL A 329 -6.29 0.88 19.89
C VAL A 329 -7.69 0.94 20.48
N MET A 330 -8.68 0.44 19.76
CA MET A 330 -10.07 0.61 20.08
C MET A 330 -10.79 -0.73 20.22
N SER A 331 -11.70 -0.81 21.18
CA SER A 331 -12.49 -1.99 21.44
C SER A 331 -11.62 -3.20 21.88
N GLY A 332 -11.99 -4.40 21.46
CA GLY A 332 -11.39 -5.66 21.83
C GLY A 332 -12.42 -6.63 22.37
N ASN A 333 -11.99 -7.62 23.12
CA ASN A 333 -12.82 -8.72 23.58
C ASN A 333 -13.35 -8.49 24.99
N LYS A 334 -14.66 -8.31 25.12
CA LYS A 334 -15.37 -8.26 26.42
C LYS A 334 -15.73 -9.66 26.94
N GLY A 335 -15.88 -10.63 26.05
CA GLY A 335 -16.25 -11.98 26.41
C GLY A 335 -16.21 -12.96 25.26
N TYR A 336 -15.79 -14.16 25.58
CA TYR A 336 -15.79 -15.31 24.67
C TYR A 336 -17.20 -15.90 24.54
N PRO A 337 -17.46 -16.69 23.48
CA PRO A 337 -18.73 -17.38 23.32
C PRO A 337 -19.06 -18.25 24.51
N SER A 338 -20.36 -18.21 24.94
CA SER A 338 -20.87 -19.11 25.99
C SER A 338 -20.78 -20.57 25.54
N ALA A 339 -20.65 -21.49 26.50
CA ALA A 339 -20.50 -22.92 26.24
C ALA A 339 -21.70 -23.52 25.49
N ASP A 340 -22.91 -22.97 25.71
CA ASP A 340 -24.14 -23.36 25.04
C ASP A 340 -24.32 -22.65 23.67
N GLY A 341 -23.38 -21.72 23.35
CA GLY A 341 -23.37 -20.93 22.13
C GLY A 341 -24.55 -19.96 22.02
N SER A 342 -25.24 -19.63 23.10
CA SER A 342 -26.33 -18.63 23.10
C SER A 342 -25.81 -17.21 22.97
N ILE A 343 -24.58 -16.95 23.41
CA ILE A 343 -23.88 -15.68 23.31
C ILE A 343 -22.59 -15.92 22.50
N GLY A 344 -22.33 -15.07 21.51
CA GLY A 344 -21.09 -15.07 20.74
C GLY A 344 -19.98 -14.23 21.37
N TYR A 345 -18.98 -13.86 20.62
CA TYR A 345 -17.97 -12.87 21.03
C TYR A 345 -18.62 -11.50 21.29
N GLN A 346 -18.10 -10.79 22.26
CA GLN A 346 -18.62 -9.52 22.73
C GLN A 346 -17.55 -8.42 22.61
N GLY A 347 -17.95 -7.23 22.13
CA GLY A 347 -17.06 -6.08 21.97
C GLY A 347 -16.93 -5.25 23.24
N LEU A 348 -15.71 -4.79 23.53
CA LEU A 348 -15.43 -3.76 24.53
C LEU A 348 -15.79 -2.38 24.00
N LYS A 349 -16.04 -1.43 24.94
CA LYS A 349 -16.09 0.01 24.64
C LYS A 349 -14.80 0.73 24.92
N ASP A 350 -13.88 0.07 25.59
CA ASP A 350 -12.61 0.64 25.99
C ASP A 350 -11.77 1.03 24.76
N SER A 351 -11.04 2.13 24.92
CA SER A 351 -10.12 2.62 23.89
C SER A 351 -8.88 3.21 24.54
N TYR A 352 -7.76 2.99 23.93
CA TYR A 352 -6.45 3.38 24.43
C TYR A 352 -5.61 4.00 23.33
N VAL A 353 -4.68 4.86 23.72
CA VAL A 353 -3.63 5.35 22.85
C VAL A 353 -2.31 4.80 23.37
N PHE A 354 -1.58 4.09 22.54
CA PHE A 354 -0.22 3.65 22.80
C PHE A 354 0.77 4.73 22.34
N ASP A 355 1.67 5.10 23.20
CA ASP A 355 2.72 6.08 22.94
C ASP A 355 4.04 5.34 22.66
N PRO A 356 4.60 5.44 21.42
CA PRO A 356 5.85 4.78 21.06
C PRO A 356 7.08 5.23 21.82
N GLU A 357 7.07 6.47 22.36
CA GLU A 357 8.23 7.02 23.07
C GLU A 357 8.30 6.52 24.52
N THR A 358 7.15 6.41 25.17
CA THR A 358 7.06 5.92 26.55
C THR A 358 6.75 4.43 26.62
N GLU A 359 6.35 3.83 25.50
CA GLU A 359 5.90 2.42 25.38
C GLU A 359 4.80 2.09 26.38
N THR A 360 3.82 3.00 26.52
CA THR A 360 2.72 2.85 27.46
C THR A 360 1.37 3.12 26.82
N TYR A 361 0.33 2.49 27.39
CA TYR A 361 -1.07 2.76 27.02
C TYR A 361 -1.67 3.82 27.94
N THR A 362 -2.36 4.79 27.33
CA THR A 362 -3.20 5.76 28.03
C THR A 362 -4.65 5.55 27.60
N ARG A 363 -5.57 5.40 28.58
CA ARG A 363 -6.99 5.25 28.27
C ARG A 363 -7.56 6.58 27.75
N THR A 364 -8.40 6.49 26.68
CA THR A 364 -9.25 7.60 26.22
C THR A 364 -10.64 7.49 26.85
N ASN A 365 -11.62 8.30 26.41
CA ASN A 365 -13.00 8.03 26.73
C ASN A 365 -13.50 6.77 25.99
N ASP A 366 -14.57 6.17 26.52
CA ASP A 366 -15.20 5.01 25.91
C ASP A 366 -15.80 5.35 24.53
N MET A 367 -15.78 4.36 23.63
CA MET A 367 -16.64 4.35 22.46
C MET A 367 -18.13 4.32 22.87
N ASN A 368 -19.02 4.73 21.98
CA ASN A 368 -20.45 4.69 22.26
C ASN A 368 -21.01 3.26 22.32
N GLY A 369 -20.44 2.34 21.54
CA GLY A 369 -20.75 0.91 21.54
C GLY A 369 -19.51 0.04 21.46
N GLY A 370 -19.61 -1.25 21.81
CA GLY A 370 -18.55 -2.21 21.59
C GLY A 370 -18.42 -2.57 20.11
N HIS A 371 -17.20 -2.86 19.68
CA HIS A 371 -16.86 -3.20 18.30
C HIS A 371 -15.80 -4.35 18.25
N TRP A 372 -16.18 -5.57 18.56
CA TRP A 372 -15.26 -6.69 18.36
C TRP A 372 -15.06 -6.93 16.86
N TYR A 373 -13.85 -6.82 16.32
CA TYR A 373 -13.49 -6.81 14.90
C TYR A 373 -13.92 -5.53 14.13
N PRO A 374 -13.59 -4.32 14.59
CA PRO A 374 -13.92 -3.09 13.87
C PRO A 374 -12.87 -2.76 12.81
N SER A 375 -13.26 -2.01 11.79
CA SER A 375 -12.30 -1.27 10.97
C SER A 375 -11.84 0.02 11.67
N ALA A 376 -10.69 0.54 11.26
CA ALA A 376 -10.17 1.83 11.66
C ALA A 376 -9.57 2.53 10.43
N THR A 377 -10.17 3.63 9.99
CA THR A 377 -9.70 4.38 8.81
C THR A 377 -9.35 5.80 9.22
N ILE A 378 -8.10 6.20 8.96
CA ILE A 378 -7.66 7.58 9.16
C ILE A 378 -8.17 8.44 8.01
N LEU A 379 -8.66 9.64 8.34
CA LEU A 379 -9.15 10.64 7.40
C LEU A 379 -8.08 11.70 7.11
N GLY A 380 -8.27 12.48 6.05
CA GLY A 380 -7.33 13.52 5.64
C GLY A 380 -7.13 14.65 6.66
N ASN A 381 -8.05 14.83 7.61
CA ASN A 381 -7.90 15.76 8.72
C ASN A 381 -7.25 15.14 9.98
N GLY A 382 -6.86 13.87 9.92
CA GLY A 382 -6.27 13.12 11.04
C GLY A 382 -7.28 12.46 11.97
N ASP A 383 -8.58 12.70 11.84
CA ASP A 383 -9.60 11.97 12.59
C ASP A 383 -9.62 10.48 12.17
N VAL A 384 -10.17 9.63 13.02
CA VAL A 384 -10.36 8.21 12.71
C VAL A 384 -11.83 7.87 12.71
N ILE A 385 -12.29 7.16 11.68
CA ILE A 385 -13.65 6.63 11.62
C ILE A 385 -13.62 5.10 11.73
N SER A 386 -14.56 4.53 12.48
CA SER A 386 -14.67 3.10 12.75
C SER A 386 -16.04 2.56 12.38
N PHE A 387 -16.07 1.35 11.79
CA PHE A 387 -17.28 0.65 11.38
C PHE A 387 -17.22 -0.84 11.73
N GLY A 388 -18.38 -1.47 11.71
CA GLY A 388 -18.50 -2.92 11.79
C GLY A 388 -18.22 -3.50 13.16
N GLY A 389 -17.98 -4.79 13.21
CA GLY A 389 -17.71 -5.51 14.45
C GLY A 389 -18.96 -5.93 15.22
N LEU A 390 -18.76 -6.57 16.38
CA LEU A 390 -19.83 -7.02 17.25
C LEU A 390 -19.91 -6.17 18.51
N LYS A 391 -21.15 -5.90 18.94
CA LYS A 391 -21.44 -5.17 20.18
C LYS A 391 -21.24 -6.01 21.43
N GLU A 392 -21.49 -5.39 22.58
CA GLU A 392 -21.40 -5.98 23.92
C GLU A 392 -22.38 -7.16 24.14
N ASP A 393 -23.39 -7.29 23.28
CA ASP A 393 -24.40 -8.34 23.28
C ASP A 393 -24.24 -9.35 22.14
N SER A 394 -23.08 -9.34 21.45
CA SER A 394 -22.74 -10.20 20.30
C SER A 394 -23.55 -9.92 19.03
N THR A 395 -24.34 -8.87 18.99
CA THR A 395 -25.03 -8.47 17.76
C THR A 395 -24.13 -7.57 16.90
N GLY A 396 -24.36 -7.57 15.58
CA GLY A 396 -23.60 -6.72 14.66
C GLY A 396 -23.74 -5.23 15.01
N ASN A 397 -22.62 -4.52 15.05
CA ASN A 397 -22.65 -3.09 15.28
C ASN A 397 -22.91 -2.36 13.96
N VAL A 398 -23.97 -1.55 13.94
CA VAL A 398 -24.40 -0.76 12.77
C VAL A 398 -24.09 0.73 12.94
N THR A 399 -23.40 1.12 14.01
CA THR A 399 -23.01 2.51 14.25
C THR A 399 -21.65 2.81 13.63
N ALA A 400 -21.53 4.00 13.05
CA ALA A 400 -20.24 4.60 12.73
C ALA A 400 -19.77 5.38 13.97
N GLU A 401 -18.50 5.25 14.33
CA GLU A 401 -17.91 6.01 15.43
C GLU A 401 -16.70 6.81 14.94
N LYS A 402 -16.54 8.02 15.48
CA LYS A 402 -15.47 8.92 15.05
C LYS A 402 -14.63 9.36 16.25
N PHE A 403 -13.33 9.14 16.15
CA PHE A 403 -12.34 9.67 17.07
C PHE A 403 -11.79 10.97 16.51
N SER A 404 -11.92 12.05 17.27
CA SER A 404 -11.36 13.35 16.93
C SER A 404 -9.91 13.40 17.37
N ALA A 405 -9.00 13.53 16.40
CA ALA A 405 -7.57 13.69 16.68
C ALA A 405 -7.29 15.00 17.45
N ALA A 406 -8.00 16.08 17.11
CA ALA A 406 -7.83 17.37 17.75
C ALA A 406 -8.26 17.37 19.23
N GLU A 407 -9.37 16.64 19.55
CA GLU A 407 -9.88 16.53 20.91
C GLU A 407 -9.32 15.31 21.67
N ASN A 408 -8.61 14.42 20.98
CA ASN A 408 -8.08 13.16 21.48
C ASN A 408 -9.14 12.30 22.19
N ARG A 409 -10.32 12.20 21.58
CA ARG A 409 -11.46 11.45 22.14
C ARG A 409 -12.47 11.01 21.09
N TRP A 410 -13.27 10.02 21.44
CA TRP A 410 -14.46 9.61 20.68
C TRP A 410 -15.58 10.64 20.81
N LEU A 411 -16.16 10.99 19.66
CA LEU A 411 -17.31 11.90 19.60
C LEU A 411 -18.60 11.16 19.95
N PRO A 412 -19.58 11.87 20.54
CA PRO A 412 -20.93 11.33 20.74
C PRO A 412 -21.59 10.99 19.39
N LEU A 413 -22.39 9.92 19.33
CA LEU A 413 -23.03 9.47 18.08
C LEU A 413 -23.84 10.55 17.34
N HIS A 414 -24.46 11.49 18.07
CA HIS A 414 -25.23 12.57 17.46
C HIS A 414 -24.35 13.60 16.68
N GLN A 415 -23.04 13.52 16.83
CA GLN A 415 -22.06 14.32 16.09
C GLN A 415 -21.42 13.56 14.93
N VAL A 416 -21.82 12.29 14.69
CA VAL A 416 -21.27 11.42 13.66
C VAL A 416 -22.41 11.00 12.74
N ASN A 417 -22.24 11.18 11.45
CA ASN A 417 -23.20 10.71 10.46
C ASN A 417 -23.37 9.19 10.54
N GLN A 418 -24.60 8.70 10.49
CA GLN A 418 -24.92 7.30 10.69
C GLN A 418 -25.55 6.70 9.45
N THR A 419 -25.00 5.55 8.99
CA THR A 419 -25.59 4.76 7.91
C THR A 419 -26.59 3.74 8.42
N TRP A 420 -26.42 3.33 9.68
CA TRP A 420 -27.17 2.22 10.30
C TRP A 420 -27.01 0.91 9.49
N SER A 421 -25.88 0.75 8.81
CA SER A 421 -25.55 -0.41 8.00
C SER A 421 -24.53 -1.28 8.72
N PHE A 422 -24.68 -2.59 8.62
CA PHE A 422 -23.67 -3.53 9.09
C PHE A 422 -22.70 -3.83 7.94
N TRP A 423 -21.43 -3.45 8.12
CA TRP A 423 -20.38 -3.59 7.12
C TRP A 423 -19.59 -4.91 7.22
N GLY A 424 -19.95 -5.79 8.16
CA GLY A 424 -19.22 -7.01 8.45
C GLY A 424 -18.20 -6.83 9.59
N LEU A 425 -17.24 -7.74 9.65
CA LEU A 425 -16.15 -7.75 10.62
C LEU A 425 -14.85 -7.35 9.91
N TYR A 426 -14.09 -6.40 10.45
CA TYR A 426 -12.96 -5.76 9.79
C TYR A 426 -13.25 -5.37 8.34
N PRO A 427 -14.29 -4.61 8.06
CA PRO A 427 -14.55 -4.19 6.69
C PRO A 427 -13.38 -3.36 6.15
N SER A 428 -12.90 -3.71 4.96
CA SER A 428 -11.80 -2.97 4.31
C SER A 428 -12.32 -1.65 3.74
N MET A 429 -12.12 -0.57 4.52
CA MET A 429 -12.56 0.80 4.21
C MET A 429 -11.35 1.64 3.83
N ILE A 430 -11.23 2.01 2.56
CA ILE A 430 -10.10 2.74 1.99
C ILE A 430 -10.49 4.20 1.80
N LEU A 431 -9.70 5.14 2.33
CA LEU A 431 -9.90 6.58 2.09
C LEU A 431 -9.53 6.92 0.64
N MET A 432 -10.46 7.49 -0.10
CA MET A 432 -10.27 7.98 -1.45
C MET A 432 -9.65 9.39 -1.44
N GLN A 433 -9.00 9.78 -2.55
CA GLN A 433 -8.38 11.12 -2.65
C GLN A 433 -9.38 12.27 -2.60
N ASP A 434 -10.66 12.03 -2.85
CA ASP A 434 -11.73 13.02 -2.76
C ASP A 434 -12.38 13.11 -1.37
N GLY A 435 -11.90 12.30 -0.41
CA GLY A 435 -12.36 12.29 0.97
C GLY A 435 -13.46 11.27 1.26
N ARG A 436 -14.04 10.61 0.25
CA ARG A 436 -15.00 9.53 0.44
C ARG A 436 -14.30 8.25 0.90
N LEU A 437 -15.08 7.29 1.37
CA LEU A 437 -14.59 5.98 1.81
C LEU A 437 -15.06 4.90 0.83
N PHE A 438 -14.13 4.09 0.37
CA PHE A 438 -14.41 2.95 -0.49
C PHE A 438 -14.39 1.67 0.34
N TYR A 439 -15.54 1.02 0.48
CA TYR A 439 -15.64 -0.37 0.94
C TYR A 439 -15.40 -1.31 -0.22
N SER A 440 -14.31 -2.04 -0.20
CA SER A 440 -13.88 -2.88 -1.30
C SER A 440 -14.69 -4.18 -1.47
N GLY A 441 -15.55 -4.51 -0.49
CA GLY A 441 -16.22 -5.81 -0.38
C GLY A 441 -15.42 -6.84 0.40
N SER A 442 -14.16 -6.53 0.75
CA SER A 442 -13.29 -7.39 1.55
C SER A 442 -13.60 -7.25 3.04
N HIS A 443 -13.68 -8.36 3.75
CA HIS A 443 -13.95 -8.43 5.18
C HIS A 443 -13.45 -9.76 5.76
N VAL A 444 -13.43 -9.88 7.08
CA VAL A 444 -12.95 -11.11 7.74
C VAL A 444 -14.06 -12.15 7.86
N PHE A 445 -15.23 -11.76 8.36
CA PHE A 445 -16.42 -12.63 8.41
C PHE A 445 -17.65 -11.81 8.04
N GLY A 446 -18.66 -12.42 7.47
CA GLY A 446 -19.95 -11.75 7.23
C GLY A 446 -20.57 -11.94 5.86
N ASN A 447 -20.16 -12.94 5.08
CA ASN A 447 -20.82 -13.29 3.82
C ASN A 447 -22.31 -13.50 4.03
N GLY A 448 -23.11 -13.08 3.05
CA GLY A 448 -24.56 -13.19 3.09
C GLY A 448 -25.25 -12.19 4.02
N THR A 449 -24.53 -11.27 4.65
CA THR A 449 -25.12 -10.15 5.40
C THR A 449 -25.52 -9.01 4.46
N PRO A 450 -26.53 -8.17 4.83
CA PRO A 450 -26.79 -6.94 4.11
C PRO A 450 -25.53 -6.05 4.09
N GLY A 451 -25.15 -5.57 2.91
CA GLY A 451 -23.93 -4.79 2.71
C GLY A 451 -22.74 -5.58 2.14
N THR A 452 -22.90 -6.88 1.87
CA THR A 452 -21.90 -7.61 1.07
C THR A 452 -21.87 -7.09 -0.37
N GLY A 453 -20.66 -7.01 -0.93
CA GLY A 453 -20.37 -6.30 -2.17
C GLY A 453 -19.67 -4.98 -1.89
N ALA A 454 -19.20 -4.30 -2.93
CA ALA A 454 -18.44 -3.06 -2.77
C ALA A 454 -19.36 -1.83 -2.81
N SER A 455 -18.94 -0.75 -2.12
CA SER A 455 -19.68 0.51 -2.13
C SER A 455 -18.78 1.71 -1.81
N ILE A 456 -19.19 2.89 -2.23
CA ILE A 456 -18.57 4.16 -1.86
C ILE A 456 -19.48 4.85 -0.85
N TYR A 457 -18.92 5.22 0.28
CA TYR A 457 -19.59 5.96 1.33
C TYR A 457 -19.05 7.39 1.41
N ASP A 458 -19.92 8.35 1.11
CA ASP A 458 -19.69 9.75 1.36
C ASP A 458 -20.22 10.07 2.78
N TYR A 459 -19.29 10.19 3.73
CA TYR A 459 -19.64 10.37 5.13
C TYR A 459 -20.09 11.80 5.45
N ASP A 460 -19.74 12.79 4.64
CA ASP A 460 -20.19 14.18 4.81
C ASP A 460 -21.61 14.34 4.28
N ALA A 461 -21.92 13.82 3.10
CA ALA A 461 -23.26 13.77 2.54
C ALA A 461 -24.15 12.67 3.17
N ASN A 462 -23.55 11.73 3.87
CA ASN A 462 -24.19 10.54 4.47
C ASN A 462 -24.92 9.69 3.42
N THR A 463 -24.26 9.41 2.31
CA THR A 463 -24.81 8.60 1.20
C THR A 463 -23.92 7.42 0.87
N ILE A 464 -24.56 6.28 0.52
CA ILE A 464 -23.89 5.06 0.08
C ILE A 464 -24.28 4.81 -1.36
N THR A 465 -23.29 4.53 -2.20
CA THR A 465 -23.47 4.14 -3.59
C THR A 465 -22.85 2.76 -3.82
N ASP A 466 -23.64 1.80 -4.28
CA ASP A 466 -23.14 0.47 -4.60
C ASP A 466 -22.18 0.51 -5.78
N VAL A 467 -21.09 -0.25 -5.69
CA VAL A 467 -20.10 -0.42 -6.75
C VAL A 467 -20.27 -1.80 -7.40
N PRO A 468 -20.59 -1.85 -8.69
CA PRO A 468 -20.81 -3.12 -9.39
C PRO A 468 -19.51 -3.81 -9.82
N GLY A 469 -19.65 -5.07 -10.24
CA GLY A 469 -18.59 -5.82 -10.92
C GLY A 469 -17.73 -6.70 -10.02
N LEU A 470 -17.77 -6.57 -8.70
CA LEU A 470 -17.05 -7.46 -7.80
C LEU A 470 -17.54 -8.90 -7.99
N ARG A 471 -16.63 -9.79 -8.41
CA ARG A 471 -16.93 -11.21 -8.63
C ARG A 471 -16.92 -11.95 -7.29
N ASN A 472 -17.63 -13.06 -7.22
CA ASN A 472 -17.67 -13.94 -6.03
C ASN A 472 -17.90 -13.19 -4.72
N LYS A 473 -18.81 -12.21 -4.71
CA LYS A 473 -19.07 -11.36 -3.54
C LYS A 473 -19.48 -12.13 -2.27
N ASP A 474 -20.02 -13.36 -2.44
CA ASP A 474 -20.39 -14.26 -1.35
C ASP A 474 -19.21 -15.17 -0.91
N GLN A 475 -18.02 -14.93 -1.43
CA GLN A 475 -16.76 -15.63 -1.11
C GLN A 475 -15.63 -14.61 -0.89
N ARG A 476 -15.88 -13.62 -0.05
CA ARG A 476 -14.92 -12.56 0.28
C ARG A 476 -14.57 -12.53 1.78
N ASP A 477 -14.97 -13.56 2.54
CA ASP A 477 -14.41 -13.79 3.87
C ASP A 477 -12.89 -13.95 3.74
N GLU A 478 -12.15 -13.25 4.58
CA GLU A 478 -10.68 -13.32 4.64
C GLU A 478 -9.99 -12.98 3.29
N SER A 479 -10.65 -12.18 2.46
CA SER A 479 -10.00 -11.59 1.28
C SER A 479 -9.15 -10.39 1.70
N ALA A 480 -8.15 -10.04 0.91
CA ALA A 480 -7.37 -8.82 1.07
C ALA A 480 -7.81 -7.74 0.08
N SER A 481 -7.57 -6.49 0.44
CA SER A 481 -7.67 -5.37 -0.50
C SER A 481 -6.54 -4.37 -0.25
N VAL A 482 -5.99 -3.82 -1.32
CA VAL A 482 -4.89 -2.88 -1.26
C VAL A 482 -5.07 -1.76 -2.30
N LEU A 483 -4.84 -0.52 -1.87
CA LEU A 483 -4.71 0.61 -2.78
C LEU A 483 -3.36 0.49 -3.50
N LEU A 484 -3.42 0.26 -4.81
CA LEU A 484 -2.23 -0.03 -5.63
C LEU A 484 -1.30 1.18 -5.73
N PRO A 485 0.02 0.94 -5.79
CA PRO A 485 1.00 1.96 -6.12
C PRO A 485 0.85 2.52 -7.56
N PRO A 486 1.00 3.83 -7.75
CA PRO A 486 0.95 4.86 -6.70
C PRO A 486 -0.49 5.17 -6.26
N ALA A 487 -0.66 5.63 -5.02
CA ALA A 487 -1.98 5.99 -4.47
C ALA A 487 -2.69 7.05 -5.32
N GLN A 488 -1.95 7.88 -6.05
CA GLN A 488 -2.47 8.87 -7.00
C GLN A 488 -3.34 8.25 -8.08
N ASP A 489 -3.12 7.00 -8.44
CA ASP A 489 -3.93 6.32 -9.46
C ASP A 489 -5.27 5.83 -8.96
N GLN A 490 -5.47 5.81 -7.64
CA GLN A 490 -6.75 5.44 -7.02
C GLN A 490 -7.27 4.07 -7.48
N ARG A 491 -6.37 3.13 -7.77
CA ARG A 491 -6.71 1.78 -8.17
C ARG A 491 -6.65 0.85 -6.97
N VAL A 492 -7.64 -0.01 -6.83
CA VAL A 492 -7.70 -0.98 -5.72
C VAL A 492 -7.75 -2.39 -6.29
N LEU A 493 -6.88 -3.26 -5.76
CA LEU A 493 -6.87 -4.69 -6.02
C LEU A 493 -7.56 -5.40 -4.85
N THR A 494 -8.56 -6.24 -5.14
CA THR A 494 -9.21 -7.13 -4.18
C THR A 494 -8.88 -8.58 -4.50
N ILE A 495 -8.41 -9.34 -3.51
CA ILE A 495 -7.64 -10.57 -3.69
C ILE A 495 -8.32 -11.74 -2.98
N GLY A 496 -8.63 -12.80 -3.72
CA GLY A 496 -9.01 -14.09 -3.18
C GLY A 496 -10.21 -14.07 -2.23
N GLY A 497 -10.09 -14.82 -1.15
CA GLY A 497 -11.13 -14.98 -0.14
C GLY A 497 -11.91 -16.28 -0.28
N GLY A 498 -12.76 -16.54 0.68
CA GLY A 498 -13.55 -17.74 0.77
C GLY A 498 -14.92 -17.51 1.41
N ASN A 499 -15.49 -18.58 1.94
CA ASN A 499 -16.71 -18.52 2.72
C ASN A 499 -16.55 -19.39 3.97
N ASN A 500 -16.38 -18.76 5.14
CA ASN A 500 -16.13 -19.46 6.39
C ASN A 500 -17.32 -20.29 6.89
N GLU A 501 -18.56 -19.97 6.44
CA GLU A 501 -19.74 -20.72 6.84
C GLU A 501 -19.81 -22.10 6.17
N THR A 502 -19.52 -22.15 4.87
CA THR A 502 -19.58 -23.38 4.07
C THR A 502 -18.22 -24.01 3.83
N ASN A 503 -17.16 -23.21 4.03
CA ASN A 503 -15.75 -23.58 3.93
C ASN A 503 -15.37 -24.37 2.67
N PRO A 504 -15.80 -23.94 1.46
CA PRO A 504 -15.24 -24.48 0.22
C PRO A 504 -13.80 -24.04 0.08
N ALA A 505 -13.07 -24.61 -0.85
CA ALA A 505 -11.75 -24.09 -1.20
C ALA A 505 -11.83 -22.60 -1.63
N ALA A 506 -10.86 -21.81 -1.18
CA ALA A 506 -10.77 -20.38 -1.48
C ALA A 506 -10.75 -20.13 -3.00
N ASN A 507 -11.27 -18.99 -3.42
CA ASN A 507 -11.29 -18.63 -4.83
C ASN A 507 -9.99 -17.93 -5.26
N ARG A 508 -9.64 -18.04 -6.58
CA ARG A 508 -8.47 -17.38 -7.19
C ARG A 508 -8.77 -16.01 -7.78
N THR A 509 -9.95 -15.49 -7.53
CA THR A 509 -10.42 -14.28 -8.18
C THR A 509 -9.69 -13.07 -7.61
N THR A 510 -9.10 -12.27 -8.48
CA THR A 510 -8.66 -10.91 -8.17
C THR A 510 -9.45 -9.93 -9.03
N ASP A 511 -9.89 -8.85 -8.44
CA ASP A 511 -10.66 -7.81 -9.10
C ASP A 511 -10.00 -6.46 -8.91
N ILE A 512 -9.94 -5.66 -9.98
CA ILE A 512 -9.31 -4.34 -9.98
C ILE A 512 -10.39 -3.30 -10.26
N ILE A 513 -10.33 -2.19 -9.52
CA ILE A 513 -11.20 -1.04 -9.73
C ILE A 513 -10.35 0.23 -9.86
N ASP A 514 -10.72 1.10 -10.78
CA ASP A 514 -10.23 2.46 -10.88
C ASP A 514 -11.30 3.42 -10.32
N LEU A 515 -10.99 4.01 -9.16
CA LEU A 515 -11.91 4.89 -8.44
C LEU A 515 -11.95 6.33 -9.00
N LYS A 516 -11.11 6.66 -9.99
CA LYS A 516 -11.17 7.94 -10.72
C LYS A 516 -12.27 7.97 -11.77
N GLN A 517 -12.76 6.80 -12.19
CA GLN A 517 -13.81 6.75 -13.19
C GLN A 517 -15.11 7.37 -12.65
N PRO A 518 -15.88 8.08 -13.48
CA PRO A 518 -17.17 8.67 -13.07
C PRO A 518 -18.16 7.65 -12.49
N ASP A 519 -18.19 6.43 -13.08
CA ASP A 519 -18.99 5.28 -12.64
C ASP A 519 -18.05 4.10 -12.35
N PRO A 520 -17.33 4.12 -11.22
CA PRO A 520 -16.33 3.11 -10.95
C PRO A 520 -16.94 1.71 -10.83
N ARG A 521 -16.30 0.75 -11.46
CA ARG A 521 -16.70 -0.66 -11.43
C ARG A 521 -15.49 -1.57 -11.40
N TYR A 522 -15.64 -2.70 -10.76
CA TYR A 522 -14.63 -3.72 -10.80
C TYR A 522 -14.52 -4.36 -12.19
N THR A 523 -13.29 -4.61 -12.59
CA THR A 523 -12.90 -5.42 -13.74
C THR A 523 -12.11 -6.64 -13.27
N ALA A 524 -12.09 -7.69 -14.11
CA ALA A 524 -11.34 -8.89 -13.78
C ALA A 524 -9.83 -8.63 -13.80
N GLY A 525 -9.17 -8.86 -12.67
CA GLY A 525 -7.72 -8.97 -12.61
C GLY A 525 -7.21 -10.35 -13.01
N PRO A 526 -5.88 -10.55 -13.10
CA PRO A 526 -5.27 -11.85 -13.35
C PRO A 526 -5.56 -12.81 -12.18
N PRO A 527 -5.73 -14.12 -12.44
CA PRO A 527 -6.00 -15.07 -11.36
C PRO A 527 -4.82 -15.12 -10.36
N LEU A 528 -5.14 -15.19 -9.07
CA LEU A 528 -4.14 -15.34 -8.01
C LEU A 528 -3.23 -16.54 -8.29
N PRO A 529 -1.90 -16.40 -8.21
CA PRO A 529 -0.98 -17.51 -8.46
C PRO A 529 -1.20 -18.69 -7.50
N GLN A 530 -1.02 -19.87 -8.04
CA GLN A 530 -0.92 -21.09 -7.25
C GLN A 530 0.49 -21.24 -6.71
N GLY A 531 0.63 -21.96 -5.59
CA GLY A 531 1.91 -22.17 -4.95
C GLY A 531 2.02 -23.56 -4.33
N LEU A 532 3.02 -23.74 -3.46
CA LEU A 532 3.19 -24.94 -2.66
C LEU A 532 2.19 -24.94 -1.49
N VAL A 533 1.38 -25.98 -1.41
CA VAL A 533 0.36 -26.17 -0.35
C VAL A 533 0.70 -27.40 0.50
N ASP A 534 0.44 -27.33 1.80
CA ASP A 534 0.53 -28.51 2.69
C ASP A 534 -0.86 -28.90 3.21
N GLN A 535 -1.36 -30.01 2.68
CA GLN A 535 -2.64 -30.63 3.09
C GLN A 535 -2.40 -31.81 4.04
N GLY A 536 -1.37 -31.73 4.90
CA GLY A 536 -1.02 -32.77 5.87
C GLY A 536 -0.17 -33.91 5.31
N GLN A 537 0.36 -33.75 4.09
CA GLN A 537 1.21 -34.75 3.42
C GLN A 537 2.55 -34.15 2.93
N GLY A 538 2.92 -32.98 3.46
CA GLY A 538 4.06 -32.19 3.03
C GLY A 538 3.73 -31.25 1.86
N LYS A 539 4.64 -30.31 1.60
CA LYS A 539 4.48 -29.25 0.60
C LYS A 539 4.43 -29.83 -0.82
N ARG A 540 3.38 -29.52 -1.56
CA ARG A 540 3.17 -29.95 -2.95
C ARG A 540 2.59 -28.81 -3.77
N PRO A 541 2.85 -28.76 -5.09
CA PRO A 541 2.17 -27.79 -5.96
C PRO A 541 0.64 -27.97 -5.88
N GLN A 542 -0.09 -26.86 -5.85
CA GLN A 542 -1.54 -26.87 -6.00
C GLN A 542 -1.94 -27.50 -7.35
N THR A 543 -3.04 -28.23 -7.38
CA THR A 543 -3.48 -28.98 -8.57
C THR A 543 -4.88 -28.61 -9.06
N GLY A 544 -5.65 -27.91 -8.23
CA GLY A 544 -6.99 -27.44 -8.53
C GLY A 544 -7.01 -25.99 -8.99
N ASP A 545 -8.18 -25.38 -8.97
CA ASP A 545 -8.40 -23.96 -9.22
C ASP A 545 -8.66 -23.20 -7.90
N GLU A 546 -8.00 -23.66 -6.84
CA GLU A 546 -8.13 -23.06 -5.52
C GLU A 546 -7.24 -21.82 -5.40
N GLY A 547 -7.77 -20.80 -4.71
CA GLY A 547 -7.07 -19.57 -4.35
C GLY A 547 -6.55 -19.56 -2.93
N LYS A 548 -6.65 -18.38 -2.28
CA LYS A 548 -6.15 -18.17 -0.91
C LYS A 548 -7.12 -17.31 -0.10
N MET A 549 -7.31 -17.65 1.16
CA MET A 549 -7.80 -16.79 2.24
C MET A 549 -6.60 -16.30 3.04
N TYR A 550 -6.71 -15.20 3.78
CA TYR A 550 -5.66 -14.66 4.68
C TYR A 550 -4.38 -14.22 3.96
N VAL A 551 -4.47 -13.77 2.73
CA VAL A 551 -3.31 -13.23 2.00
C VAL A 551 -2.93 -11.87 2.57
N SER A 552 -1.68 -11.72 3.00
CA SER A 552 -1.12 -10.40 3.29
C SER A 552 -0.63 -9.76 2.00
N ALA A 553 -1.11 -8.55 1.71
CA ALA A 553 -0.69 -7.73 0.58
C ALA A 553 0.15 -6.54 1.09
N VAL A 554 1.43 -6.50 0.77
CA VAL A 554 2.41 -5.55 1.30
C VAL A 554 2.95 -4.67 0.19
N LEU A 555 2.80 -3.35 0.34
CA LEU A 555 3.37 -2.36 -0.59
C LEU A 555 4.89 -2.33 -0.44
N LEU A 556 5.61 -2.43 -1.55
CA LEU A 556 7.07 -2.45 -1.56
C LEU A 556 7.64 -1.16 -2.17
N PRO A 557 8.88 -0.77 -1.78
CA PRO A 557 9.50 0.44 -2.33
C PRO A 557 9.74 0.39 -3.84
N ASP A 558 9.83 -0.80 -4.45
CA ASP A 558 9.94 -0.92 -5.91
C ASP A 558 8.60 -0.71 -6.65
N GLY A 559 7.52 -0.40 -5.94
CA GLY A 559 6.19 -0.15 -6.49
C GLY A 559 5.37 -1.41 -6.74
N LYS A 560 5.89 -2.59 -6.42
CA LYS A 560 5.14 -3.86 -6.49
C LYS A 560 4.39 -4.12 -5.18
N VAL A 561 3.45 -5.05 -5.22
CA VAL A 561 2.75 -5.58 -4.05
C VAL A 561 3.21 -7.01 -3.81
N LEU A 562 3.81 -7.27 -2.65
CA LEU A 562 4.12 -8.63 -2.22
C LEU A 562 2.85 -9.27 -1.65
N GLU A 563 2.46 -10.40 -2.20
CA GLU A 563 1.42 -11.25 -1.65
C GLU A 563 2.06 -12.49 -1.01
N THR A 564 1.80 -12.70 0.28
CA THR A 564 2.39 -13.82 1.02
C THR A 564 1.41 -14.41 2.02
N GLY A 565 1.62 -15.68 2.36
CA GLY A 565 0.74 -16.43 3.24
C GLY A 565 -0.58 -16.85 2.59
N GLY A 566 -1.52 -17.19 3.42
CA GLY A 566 -2.84 -17.66 3.05
C GLY A 566 -2.99 -19.18 3.13
N GLY A 567 -4.22 -19.64 3.02
CA GLY A 567 -4.61 -21.04 2.99
C GLY A 567 -5.77 -21.30 2.05
N LEU A 568 -5.96 -22.55 1.67
CA LEU A 568 -7.07 -22.96 0.79
C LEU A 568 -8.42 -22.97 1.52
N HIS A 569 -8.39 -23.14 2.82
CA HIS A 569 -9.59 -23.23 3.67
C HIS A 569 -9.40 -22.40 4.94
N ASP A 570 -10.51 -22.16 5.65
CA ASP A 570 -10.45 -21.51 6.95
C ASP A 570 -9.45 -22.21 7.89
N ARG A 571 -8.36 -21.54 8.22
CA ARG A 571 -7.29 -21.96 9.12
C ARG A 571 -6.59 -23.28 8.75
N ALA A 572 -6.62 -23.66 7.47
CA ALA A 572 -6.09 -24.91 6.99
C ALA A 572 -5.44 -24.80 5.62
N ASP A 573 -4.68 -25.83 5.28
CA ASP A 573 -4.05 -25.99 3.97
C ASP A 573 -3.22 -24.77 3.55
N PRO A 574 -2.19 -24.39 4.34
CA PRO A 574 -1.39 -23.18 4.11
C PRO A 574 -0.64 -23.24 2.78
N VAL A 575 -0.60 -22.10 2.11
CA VAL A 575 0.21 -21.86 0.90
C VAL A 575 1.46 -21.09 1.28
N TYR A 576 2.62 -21.55 0.85
CA TYR A 576 3.93 -21.07 1.34
C TYR A 576 4.63 -20.11 0.39
N GLU A 577 4.45 -20.26 -0.93
CA GLU A 577 5.10 -19.38 -1.90
C GLU A 577 4.45 -18.01 -1.95
N ALA A 578 5.30 -16.99 -2.02
CA ALA A 578 4.90 -15.64 -2.26
C ALA A 578 4.81 -15.33 -3.77
N SER A 579 4.19 -14.21 -4.11
CA SER A 579 4.12 -13.65 -5.46
C SER A 579 4.21 -12.12 -5.40
N PHE A 580 4.71 -11.50 -6.47
CA PHE A 580 4.56 -10.07 -6.67
C PHE A 580 3.41 -9.80 -7.62
N PHE A 581 2.61 -8.81 -7.30
CA PHE A 581 1.70 -8.17 -8.25
C PHE A 581 2.34 -6.87 -8.73
N ASP A 582 2.44 -6.70 -10.04
CA ASP A 582 2.93 -5.49 -10.67
C ASP A 582 1.73 -4.62 -11.11
N PRO A 583 1.50 -3.45 -10.48
CA PRO A 583 0.36 -2.60 -10.80
C PRO A 583 0.50 -1.84 -12.12
N VAL A 584 1.70 -1.80 -12.71
CA VAL A 584 1.92 -1.17 -14.02
C VAL A 584 1.43 -2.05 -15.15
N THR A 585 1.68 -3.36 -15.04
CA THR A 585 1.33 -4.36 -16.08
C THR A 585 0.07 -5.16 -15.75
N ASP A 586 -0.46 -5.03 -14.52
CA ASP A 586 -1.53 -5.86 -13.97
C ASP A 586 -1.24 -7.37 -14.06
N THR A 587 -0.01 -7.76 -13.77
CA THR A 587 0.43 -9.16 -13.86
C THR A 587 1.04 -9.65 -12.57
N TYR A 588 1.08 -10.98 -12.41
CA TYR A 588 1.77 -11.64 -11.32
C TYR A 588 3.12 -12.21 -11.74
N GLU A 589 4.12 -11.98 -10.90
CA GLU A 589 5.35 -12.75 -10.85
C GLU A 589 5.22 -13.78 -9.73
N ALA A 590 5.08 -15.05 -10.10
CA ALA A 590 4.83 -16.16 -9.19
C ALA A 590 6.12 -16.94 -8.85
N GLY A 591 6.03 -17.82 -7.84
CA GLY A 591 7.10 -18.75 -7.51
C GLY A 591 8.27 -18.10 -6.78
N LEU A 592 8.02 -17.02 -6.02
CA LEU A 592 9.02 -16.45 -5.12
C LEU A 592 9.36 -17.43 -3.99
N ALA A 593 10.38 -17.11 -3.20
CA ALA A 593 10.80 -17.96 -2.08
C ALA A 593 9.62 -18.26 -1.14
N ALA A 594 9.51 -19.53 -0.75
CA ALA A 594 8.46 -20.02 0.14
C ALA A 594 8.82 -19.72 1.61
N ASP A 595 7.92 -19.05 2.36
CA ASP A 595 8.08 -18.92 3.81
C ASP A 595 8.14 -20.35 4.42
N PRO A 596 9.16 -20.67 5.22
CA PRO A 596 9.19 -21.97 5.90
C PRO A 596 8.06 -22.14 6.93
N ILE A 597 7.44 -21.03 7.36
CA ILE A 597 6.40 -20.98 8.38
C ILE A 597 5.04 -20.79 7.70
N PRO A 598 4.01 -21.58 8.05
CA PRO A 598 2.66 -21.34 7.55
C PRO A 598 2.10 -20.03 8.09
N ARG A 599 1.33 -19.30 7.25
CA ARG A 599 0.72 -18.02 7.61
C ARG A 599 -0.74 -18.04 7.17
N THR A 600 -1.63 -18.47 8.04
CA THR A 600 -3.09 -18.47 7.81
C THR A 600 -3.77 -17.46 8.75
N TYR A 601 -4.76 -17.86 9.50
CA TYR A 601 -5.52 -16.99 10.39
C TYR A 601 -4.65 -16.36 11.49
N HIS A 602 -4.91 -15.11 11.85
CA HIS A 602 -4.13 -14.31 12.80
C HIS A 602 -2.65 -14.15 12.37
N SER A 603 -2.39 -14.15 11.09
CA SER A 603 -1.08 -13.78 10.57
C SER A 603 -1.06 -12.37 10.01
N SER A 604 0.13 -11.79 9.95
CA SER A 604 0.39 -10.46 9.39
C SER A 604 1.74 -10.48 8.69
N ALA A 605 1.82 -9.77 7.56
CA ALA A 605 3.10 -9.42 6.95
C ALA A 605 3.12 -7.92 6.66
N PHE A 606 4.28 -7.27 6.82
CA PHE A 606 4.41 -5.82 6.70
C PHE A 606 5.83 -5.39 6.38
N LEU A 607 5.95 -4.26 5.69
CA LEU A 607 7.21 -3.65 5.29
C LEU A 607 7.94 -3.07 6.51
N LEU A 608 9.22 -3.39 6.64
CA LEU A 608 10.14 -2.78 7.60
C LEU A 608 10.83 -1.56 6.96
N PRO A 609 11.34 -0.62 7.77
CA PRO A 609 12.02 0.56 7.25
C PRO A 609 13.27 0.26 6.42
N ASP A 610 13.87 -0.90 6.59
CA ASP A 610 15.01 -1.34 5.79
C ASP A 610 14.64 -1.98 4.44
N GLY A 611 13.34 -2.02 4.09
CA GLY A 611 12.84 -2.55 2.83
C GLY A 611 12.60 -4.07 2.84
N ARG A 612 12.86 -4.78 3.95
CA ARG A 612 12.47 -6.18 4.12
C ARG A 612 11.02 -6.29 4.59
N VAL A 613 10.47 -7.49 4.52
CA VAL A 613 9.11 -7.77 5.00
C VAL A 613 9.15 -8.75 6.16
N MET A 614 8.56 -8.36 7.28
CA MET A 614 8.40 -9.22 8.46
C MET A 614 7.06 -9.93 8.41
N ALA A 615 7.04 -11.24 8.73
CA ALA A 615 5.83 -12.03 8.86
C ALA A 615 5.75 -12.70 10.24
N VAL A 616 4.57 -12.60 10.85
CA VAL A 616 4.29 -13.12 12.20
C VAL A 616 2.95 -13.84 12.24
N GLY A 617 2.74 -14.63 13.28
CA GLY A 617 1.46 -15.28 13.54
C GLY A 617 1.36 -16.63 12.88
N ASP A 618 0.19 -17.06 12.86
CA ASP A 618 -0.54 -18.24 12.43
C ASP A 618 -1.26 -18.90 13.61
N ASN A 619 -2.56 -19.00 13.49
CA ASN A 619 -3.43 -19.64 14.47
C ASN A 619 -4.30 -20.69 13.78
N PRO A 620 -3.74 -21.86 13.44
CA PRO A 620 -4.46 -22.90 12.71
C PRO A 620 -5.65 -23.46 13.51
N GLY A 621 -6.54 -24.14 12.82
CA GLY A 621 -7.79 -24.66 13.37
C GLY A 621 -7.65 -25.68 14.50
N ASN A 622 -6.43 -26.18 14.78
CA ASN A 622 -6.12 -27.11 15.88
C ASN A 622 -5.94 -26.43 17.24
N GLY A 623 -6.09 -25.08 17.30
CA GLY A 623 -5.96 -24.30 18.53
C GLY A 623 -4.53 -23.97 18.96
N THR A 624 -3.53 -24.34 18.16
CA THR A 624 -2.14 -23.90 18.39
C THR A 624 -1.93 -22.47 17.90
N TYR A 625 -0.79 -21.89 18.28
CA TYR A 625 -0.34 -20.61 17.78
C TYR A 625 1.14 -20.67 17.40
N ASN A 626 1.50 -20.07 16.26
CA ASN A 626 2.88 -20.08 15.81
C ASN A 626 3.59 -18.81 16.28
N HIS A 627 4.62 -18.98 17.07
CA HIS A 627 5.45 -17.91 17.61
C HIS A 627 6.72 -17.62 16.80
N ASN A 628 6.95 -18.33 15.69
CA ASN A 628 8.09 -18.08 14.86
C ASN A 628 7.85 -16.82 14.01
N VAL A 629 8.89 -16.03 13.86
CA VAL A 629 8.93 -14.83 13.04
C VAL A 629 9.81 -15.10 11.83
N SER A 630 9.36 -14.75 10.64
CA SER A 630 10.17 -14.83 9.43
C SER A 630 10.33 -13.44 8.81
N ILE A 631 11.50 -13.22 8.18
CA ILE A 631 11.83 -12.00 7.46
C ILE A 631 12.10 -12.37 6.00
N TYR A 632 11.39 -11.72 5.09
CA TYR A 632 11.63 -11.83 3.67
C TYR A 632 12.56 -10.73 3.20
N THR A 633 13.65 -11.10 2.54
CA THR A 633 14.54 -10.20 1.82
C THR A 633 14.17 -10.25 0.35
N PRO A 634 13.52 -9.20 -0.19
CA PRO A 634 13.15 -9.15 -1.60
C PRO A 634 14.38 -9.13 -2.53
N PRO A 635 14.23 -9.57 -3.80
CA PRO A 635 15.32 -9.57 -4.78
C PRO A 635 16.02 -8.23 -4.96
N TYR A 636 15.29 -7.10 -4.86
CA TYR A 636 15.89 -5.77 -5.01
C TYR A 636 16.97 -5.47 -3.96
N LEU A 637 16.89 -6.04 -2.76
CA LEU A 637 17.92 -5.86 -1.73
C LEU A 637 19.18 -6.70 -1.96
N LEU A 638 19.15 -7.61 -2.91
CA LEU A 638 20.26 -8.52 -3.26
C LEU A 638 21.01 -8.07 -4.52
N LYS A 639 20.52 -7.06 -5.22
CA LYS A 639 21.07 -6.58 -6.49
C LYS A 639 22.37 -5.79 -6.35
N GLY A 640 22.72 -5.29 -5.18
CA GLY A 640 23.95 -4.52 -4.99
C GLY A 640 23.87 -3.44 -3.92
N PRO A 641 24.80 -2.49 -3.90
CA PRO A 641 24.83 -1.43 -2.91
C PRO A 641 23.63 -0.48 -3.09
N ARG A 642 22.95 -0.21 -2.00
CA ARG A 642 21.76 0.65 -1.94
C ARG A 642 22.12 2.13 -2.05
N PRO A 643 21.29 2.96 -2.71
CA PRO A 643 21.39 4.40 -2.55
C PRO A 643 21.11 4.79 -1.10
N ARG A 644 21.63 5.93 -0.67
CA ARG A 644 21.38 6.47 0.66
C ARG A 644 20.88 7.88 0.56
N ILE A 645 19.80 8.17 1.26
CA ILE A 645 19.38 9.53 1.56
C ILE A 645 20.32 10.02 2.65
N THR A 646 21.16 10.99 2.35
CA THR A 646 22.22 11.48 3.26
C THR A 646 21.78 12.65 4.11
N SER A 647 20.72 13.34 3.67
CA SER A 647 20.08 14.41 4.42
C SER A 647 18.65 14.63 3.94
N VAL A 648 17.77 14.86 4.90
CA VAL A 648 16.45 15.48 4.71
C VAL A 648 16.55 16.84 5.39
N ALA A 649 16.25 17.90 4.65
CA ALA A 649 16.47 19.27 5.14
C ALA A 649 15.62 19.58 6.39
N ASP A 650 14.37 19.13 6.38
CA ASP A 650 13.44 19.18 7.49
C ASP A 650 12.64 17.85 7.50
N GLY A 651 12.48 17.24 8.67
CA GLY A 651 11.64 16.03 8.83
C GLY A 651 10.15 16.33 9.01
N GLU A 652 9.78 17.61 9.19
CA GLU A 652 8.41 18.08 9.36
C GLU A 652 7.90 18.70 8.06
N TRP A 653 7.12 17.95 7.30
CA TRP A 653 6.67 18.32 5.96
C TRP A 653 5.24 18.86 5.98
N GLN A 654 5.00 19.91 5.17
CA GLN A 654 3.66 20.45 4.97
C GLN A 654 3.12 20.06 3.60
N TYR A 655 1.80 20.04 3.47
CA TYR A 655 1.13 19.76 2.22
C TYR A 655 1.40 20.85 1.19
N GLY A 656 1.81 20.43 -0.02
CA GLY A 656 2.12 21.33 -1.13
C GLY A 656 3.51 21.95 -1.09
N ASP A 657 4.33 21.59 -0.10
CA ASP A 657 5.72 22.05 -0.02
C ASP A 657 6.62 21.32 -1.01
N THR A 658 7.75 21.94 -1.29
CA THR A 658 8.90 21.30 -1.94
C THR A 658 9.97 21.05 -0.89
N GLN A 659 10.34 19.78 -0.74
CA GLN A 659 11.31 19.33 0.26
C GLN A 659 12.61 18.90 -0.40
N ARG A 660 13.71 19.45 0.09
CA ARG A 660 15.04 19.13 -0.44
C ARG A 660 15.67 17.98 0.32
N ILE A 661 16.13 16.98 -0.43
CA ILE A 661 16.95 15.89 0.09
C ILE A 661 18.31 15.87 -0.59
N THR A 662 19.28 15.23 0.06
CA THR A 662 20.54 14.85 -0.58
C THR A 662 20.72 13.34 -0.54
N VAL A 663 21.35 12.81 -1.59
CA VAL A 663 21.61 11.38 -1.77
C VAL A 663 23.09 11.14 -2.05
N ASP A 664 23.58 9.93 -1.81
CA ASP A 664 24.99 9.58 -2.12
C ASP A 664 25.22 9.22 -3.59
N ARG A 665 24.15 8.96 -4.33
CA ARG A 665 24.14 8.65 -5.77
C ARG A 665 22.77 8.97 -6.36
N PRO A 666 22.63 9.10 -7.69
CA PRO A 666 21.34 9.38 -8.33
C PRO A 666 20.27 8.35 -7.98
N ILE A 667 19.06 8.82 -7.70
CA ILE A 667 17.86 8.00 -7.61
C ILE A 667 16.93 8.32 -8.78
N ALA A 668 16.12 7.35 -9.18
CA ALA A 668 15.19 7.47 -10.31
C ALA A 668 13.78 7.88 -9.85
N ARG A 669 13.44 7.61 -8.58
CA ARG A 669 12.16 8.02 -7.98
C ARG A 669 12.29 8.10 -6.46
N ALA A 670 11.32 8.77 -5.85
CA ALA A 670 11.14 8.82 -4.41
C ALA A 670 9.67 8.67 -4.05
N GLU A 671 9.39 8.02 -2.94
CA GLU A 671 8.02 7.77 -2.48
C GLU A 671 7.92 7.82 -0.95
N LEU A 672 6.69 8.12 -0.50
CA LEU A 672 6.29 7.96 0.89
C LEU A 672 5.47 6.69 1.04
N ILE A 673 5.90 5.80 1.91
CA ILE A 673 5.12 4.61 2.29
C ILE A 673 4.66 4.78 3.73
N ARG A 674 3.33 4.70 3.94
CA ARG A 674 2.78 4.75 5.29
C ARG A 674 3.18 3.48 6.05
N PRO A 675 3.71 3.60 7.29
CA PRO A 675 4.05 2.43 8.08
C PRO A 675 2.80 1.60 8.38
N ALA A 676 2.94 0.29 8.35
CA ALA A 676 1.83 -0.64 8.40
C ALA A 676 1.16 -0.72 9.77
N ALA A 677 -0.16 -0.95 9.77
CA ALA A 677 -0.98 -1.26 10.93
C ALA A 677 -1.91 -2.44 10.59
N VAL A 678 -1.38 -3.65 10.64
CA VAL A 678 -1.98 -4.88 10.09
C VAL A 678 -2.73 -5.67 11.16
N THR A 679 -3.90 -6.17 10.80
CA THR A 679 -4.60 -7.21 11.54
C THR A 679 -5.26 -8.18 10.58
N HIS A 680 -5.25 -9.49 10.89
CA HIS A 680 -5.91 -10.51 10.07
C HIS A 680 -5.54 -10.40 8.58
N SER A 681 -4.25 -10.18 8.30
CA SER A 681 -3.68 -9.99 6.96
C SER A 681 -4.21 -8.76 6.20
N SER A 682 -4.90 -7.84 6.87
CA SER A 682 -5.52 -6.66 6.26
C SER A 682 -4.98 -5.35 6.86
N ASP A 683 -4.69 -4.38 5.98
CA ASP A 683 -4.37 -2.99 6.34
C ASP A 683 -4.93 -2.04 5.28
N PRO A 684 -6.15 -1.53 5.45
CA PRO A 684 -6.77 -0.61 4.48
C PRO A 684 -6.16 0.79 4.48
N ASN A 685 -5.27 1.10 5.42
CA ASN A 685 -4.59 2.41 5.52
C ASN A 685 -3.24 2.44 4.81
N GLN A 686 -2.77 1.34 4.22
CA GLN A 686 -1.54 1.33 3.44
C GLN A 686 -1.59 2.40 2.34
N ARG A 687 -0.48 3.14 2.18
CA ARG A 687 -0.31 4.16 1.14
C ARG A 687 1.09 4.10 0.58
N PHE A 688 1.18 4.10 -0.74
CA PHE A 688 2.39 4.38 -1.49
C PHE A 688 2.14 5.67 -2.27
N VAL A 689 2.76 6.76 -1.84
CA VAL A 689 2.56 8.08 -2.44
C VAL A 689 3.80 8.46 -3.22
N ASP A 690 3.69 8.53 -4.52
CA ASP A 690 4.78 8.98 -5.40
C ASP A 690 5.08 10.47 -5.16
N LEU A 691 6.38 10.79 -5.15
CA LEU A 691 6.86 12.16 -4.98
C LEU A 691 7.51 12.64 -6.29
N PRO A 692 6.83 13.51 -7.06
CA PRO A 692 7.44 14.11 -8.23
C PRO A 692 8.76 14.79 -7.87
N MET A 693 9.83 14.43 -8.59
CA MET A 693 11.19 14.89 -8.30
C MET A 693 11.65 15.95 -9.28
N THR A 694 12.44 16.93 -8.81
CA THR A 694 13.27 17.80 -9.61
C THR A 694 14.72 17.59 -9.23
N VAL A 695 15.52 17.03 -10.13
CA VAL A 695 16.95 16.83 -9.93
C VAL A 695 17.64 18.18 -10.04
N VAL A 696 18.27 18.64 -8.97
CA VAL A 696 19.04 19.89 -8.91
C VAL A 696 20.47 19.62 -9.36
N ASP A 697 21.06 18.56 -8.87
CA ASP A 697 22.35 17.99 -9.29
C ASP A 697 22.39 16.49 -8.94
N ASP A 698 23.51 15.80 -9.20
CA ASP A 698 23.65 14.34 -9.01
C ASP A 698 23.37 13.86 -7.58
N THR A 699 23.36 14.74 -6.61
CA THR A 699 23.21 14.43 -5.19
C THR A 699 22.12 15.23 -4.48
N THR A 700 21.52 16.21 -5.15
CA THR A 700 20.52 17.11 -4.58
C THR A 700 19.22 17.02 -5.38
N ILE A 701 18.14 16.76 -4.67
CA ILE A 701 16.81 16.52 -5.28
C ILE A 701 15.76 17.30 -4.50
N ASP A 702 14.88 17.96 -5.22
CA ASP A 702 13.68 18.59 -4.69
C ASP A 702 12.48 17.66 -4.91
N LEU A 703 11.76 17.34 -3.85
CA LEU A 703 10.59 16.47 -3.82
C LEU A 703 9.33 17.32 -3.65
N ASN A 704 8.34 17.14 -4.52
CA ASN A 704 7.08 17.86 -4.43
C ASN A 704 6.06 17.07 -3.60
N VAL A 705 5.73 17.58 -2.44
CA VAL A 705 4.77 16.97 -1.51
C VAL A 705 3.35 17.22 -2.02
N THR A 706 2.50 16.20 -2.02
CA THR A 706 1.10 16.37 -2.40
C THR A 706 0.39 17.44 -1.57
N SER A 707 -0.48 18.23 -2.20
CA SER A 707 -1.36 19.16 -1.47
C SER A 707 -2.65 18.51 -0.92
N ASN A 708 -2.87 17.21 -1.20
CA ASN A 708 -4.09 16.50 -0.88
C ASN A 708 -3.93 15.60 0.36
N PRO A 709 -4.49 15.99 1.52
CA PRO A 709 -4.38 15.19 2.74
C PRO A 709 -5.19 13.88 2.70
N ASN A 710 -6.15 13.73 1.82
CA ASN A 710 -6.86 12.46 1.65
C ASN A 710 -6.02 11.45 0.86
N LEU A 711 -5.16 11.94 -0.03
CA LEU A 711 -4.22 11.09 -0.76
C LEU A 711 -3.12 10.56 0.16
N ALA A 712 -2.59 11.43 1.00
CA ALA A 712 -1.58 11.11 2.00
C ALA A 712 -2.06 11.61 3.38
N PRO A 713 -2.87 10.83 4.13
CA PRO A 713 -3.33 11.23 5.46
C PRO A 713 -2.18 11.64 6.39
N PRO A 714 -2.41 12.65 7.26
CA PRO A 714 -1.34 13.17 8.11
C PRO A 714 -0.74 12.11 9.02
N GLY A 715 0.56 12.20 9.27
CA GLY A 715 1.29 11.30 10.15
C GLY A 715 2.69 10.99 9.63
N TRP A 716 3.30 9.97 10.21
CA TRP A 716 4.63 9.54 9.86
C TRP A 716 4.64 8.65 8.61
N TYR A 717 5.67 8.85 7.79
CA TYR A 717 5.91 8.08 6.58
C TYR A 717 7.37 7.64 6.50
N MET A 718 7.60 6.51 5.86
CA MET A 718 8.88 6.01 5.41
C MET A 718 9.16 6.61 4.02
N LEU A 719 10.15 7.51 3.93
CA LEU A 719 10.65 8.07 2.67
C LEU A 719 11.70 7.13 2.10
N PHE A 720 11.44 6.58 0.92
CA PHE A 720 12.42 5.81 0.17
C PHE A 720 12.87 6.60 -1.07
N GLY A 721 14.15 6.46 -1.42
CA GLY A 721 14.69 6.83 -2.71
C GLY A 721 15.12 5.56 -3.45
N VAL A 722 14.70 5.38 -4.69
CA VAL A 722 14.97 4.17 -5.48
C VAL A 722 15.83 4.53 -6.67
N ASP A 723 16.91 3.81 -6.89
CA ASP A 723 17.79 4.02 -8.03
C ASP A 723 17.22 3.44 -9.34
N ALA A 724 17.91 3.67 -10.45
CA ALA A 724 17.48 3.20 -11.77
C ALA A 724 17.43 1.67 -11.90
N ALA A 725 18.12 0.93 -11.04
CA ALA A 725 18.09 -0.53 -10.98
C ALA A 725 16.95 -1.07 -10.11
N GLY A 726 16.13 -0.18 -9.55
CA GLY A 726 15.04 -0.52 -8.66
C GLY A 726 15.49 -0.89 -7.25
N ILE A 727 16.69 -0.47 -6.83
CA ILE A 727 17.22 -0.72 -5.49
C ILE A 727 16.80 0.43 -4.58
N PRO A 728 16.02 0.19 -3.50
CA PRO A 728 15.60 1.24 -2.59
C PRO A 728 16.69 1.60 -1.57
N SER A 729 16.67 2.84 -1.10
CA SER A 729 17.38 3.24 0.10
C SER A 729 16.81 2.53 1.35
N VAL A 730 17.51 2.64 2.48
CA VAL A 730 16.84 2.52 3.78
C VAL A 730 15.93 3.74 3.92
N ALA A 731 14.78 3.56 4.54
CA ALA A 731 13.82 4.66 4.71
C ALA A 731 14.36 5.74 5.66
N GLU A 732 14.08 6.99 5.33
CA GLU A 732 14.12 8.09 6.29
C GLU A 732 12.69 8.38 6.79
N TRP A 733 12.57 8.71 8.06
CA TRP A 733 11.28 9.04 8.63
C TRP A 733 10.94 10.51 8.42
N VAL A 734 9.78 10.78 7.85
CA VAL A 734 9.25 12.12 7.67
C VAL A 734 7.83 12.21 8.23
N HIS A 735 7.51 13.32 8.84
CA HIS A 735 6.19 13.58 9.39
C HIS A 735 5.44 14.55 8.47
N LEU A 736 4.28 14.14 7.98
CA LEU A 736 3.47 14.90 7.03
C LEU A 736 2.24 15.50 7.72
N GLY A 737 2.02 16.79 7.50
CA GLY A 737 0.87 17.53 7.99
C GLY A 737 1.17 18.40 9.21
N ALA A 738 0.27 19.36 9.51
CA ALA A 738 0.42 20.21 10.67
C ALA A 738 0.36 19.37 11.95
N PRO A 739 1.39 19.38 12.78
CA PRO A 739 1.39 18.62 14.01
C PRO A 739 0.24 19.10 14.90
N SER A 740 -0.47 18.14 15.52
CA SER A 740 -1.43 18.46 16.58
C SER A 740 -0.74 19.20 17.72
N ALA A 741 -1.49 19.88 18.58
CA ALA A 741 -0.89 20.54 19.75
C ALA A 741 -0.13 19.55 20.65
N ALA A 742 -0.56 18.27 20.69
CA ALA A 742 0.13 17.19 21.38
C ALA A 742 1.42 16.77 20.68
N ALA A 743 1.39 16.67 19.31
CA ALA A 743 2.57 16.38 18.53
C ALA A 743 3.65 17.48 18.63
N ARG A 744 3.24 18.77 18.73
CA ARG A 744 4.20 19.87 19.02
C ARG A 744 4.86 19.74 20.37
N ALA A 745 4.18 19.19 21.36
CA ALA A 745 4.77 18.88 22.66
C ALA A 745 5.73 17.68 22.59
N ALA A 746 5.44 16.72 21.70
CA ALA A 746 6.29 15.55 21.42
C ALA A 746 7.42 15.82 20.42
N GLN A 747 7.39 16.94 19.70
CA GLN A 747 8.40 17.36 18.69
C GLN A 747 9.85 17.50 19.23
N HIS A 748 10.07 17.26 20.48
CA HIS A 748 11.41 17.16 21.06
C HIS A 748 11.89 15.71 21.19
N ALA A 749 11.07 14.76 20.75
CA ALA A 749 11.45 13.37 20.67
C ALA A 749 12.21 13.12 19.36
N PRO A 750 13.32 12.44 19.42
CA PRO A 750 14.18 12.23 18.30
C PRO A 750 13.58 11.25 17.28
N SER A 751 13.69 11.56 15.98
CA SER A 751 13.36 10.61 14.90
C SER A 751 14.21 9.33 15.06
N ALA A 752 13.58 8.19 14.86
CA ALA A 752 14.21 6.89 15.00
C ALA A 752 15.27 6.69 13.91
N HIS A 753 16.41 6.16 14.33
CA HIS A 753 17.43 5.71 13.39
C HIS A 753 17.03 4.37 12.80
N VAL A 754 17.01 4.29 11.47
CA VAL A 754 16.75 3.04 10.75
C VAL A 754 18.07 2.35 10.44
N HIS A 755 18.25 1.11 10.91
CA HIS A 755 19.42 0.30 10.58
C HIS A 755 19.21 -0.41 9.23
N ASP A 756 20.27 -0.44 8.41
CA ASP A 756 20.30 -1.25 7.19
C ASP A 756 20.66 -2.70 7.52
N PHE A 757 19.67 -3.48 7.93
CA PHE A 757 19.86 -4.91 8.21
C PHE A 757 20.17 -5.73 6.95
N ALA A 758 19.77 -5.30 5.77
CA ALA A 758 20.08 -5.99 4.53
C ALA A 758 21.57 -5.94 4.20
N GLY A 759 22.26 -4.82 4.54
CA GLY A 759 23.70 -4.69 4.43
C GLY A 759 24.48 -5.54 5.44
N ASP A 760 23.91 -5.78 6.62
CA ASP A 760 24.56 -6.52 7.71
C ASP A 760 24.40 -8.05 7.58
N LEU A 761 23.33 -8.54 6.96
CA LEU A 761 23.06 -9.98 6.79
C LEU A 761 23.97 -10.67 5.75
N GLY A 762 24.59 -9.92 4.84
CA GLY A 762 25.44 -10.47 3.76
C GLY A 762 26.85 -10.91 4.16
N THR A 763 27.28 -10.81 5.44
CA THR A 763 28.64 -11.12 5.85
C THR A 763 28.66 -12.13 6.99
N PRO A 764 29.10 -13.41 6.71
CA PRO A 764 29.32 -14.37 7.79
C PRO A 764 30.38 -13.84 8.76
N PRO A 765 30.27 -14.15 10.07
CA PRO A 765 31.25 -13.68 11.05
C PRO A 765 32.63 -14.18 10.66
N LYS A 766 33.55 -13.27 10.38
CA LYS A 766 34.95 -13.63 10.09
C LYS A 766 35.54 -14.30 11.32
N LYS A 767 36.05 -15.49 11.13
CA LYS A 767 36.63 -16.43 12.09
C LYS A 767 37.90 -15.95 12.80
N ASN A 768 38.33 -14.69 12.58
CA ASN A 768 39.54 -14.13 13.16
C ASN A 768 39.26 -12.78 13.85
N GLY A 769 38.67 -12.83 15.02
CA GLY A 769 38.93 -11.95 16.19
C GLY A 769 39.00 -10.42 16.03
N LYS A 770 38.77 -9.82 14.87
CA LYS A 770 38.67 -8.37 14.74
C LYS A 770 37.21 -7.96 14.69
N LYS A 771 36.72 -7.37 15.76
CA LYS A 771 35.41 -6.75 15.88
C LYS A 771 35.23 -5.72 14.75
N ARG A 772 34.21 -5.90 13.95
CA ARG A 772 33.76 -4.88 12.99
C ARG A 772 33.29 -3.65 13.78
N ALA A 773 33.70 -2.46 13.37
CA ALA A 773 33.04 -1.25 13.79
C ALA A 773 31.59 -1.28 13.25
N SER A 774 30.62 -1.05 14.11
CA SER A 774 29.24 -0.83 13.67
C SER A 774 29.19 0.28 12.63
N ALA A 775 28.30 0.19 11.66
CA ALA A 775 28.12 1.22 10.63
C ALA A 775 27.97 2.61 11.29
N PRO A 776 28.61 3.63 10.75
CA PRO A 776 28.56 4.97 11.35
C PRO A 776 27.13 5.53 11.23
N VAL A 777 26.59 5.93 12.36
CA VAL A 777 25.26 6.56 12.47
C VAL A 777 25.41 8.07 12.32
N SER A 778 24.57 8.70 11.52
CA SER A 778 24.61 10.15 11.31
C SER A 778 24.38 10.93 12.63
N PRO A 779 25.23 11.93 12.94
CA PRO A 779 25.12 12.69 14.19
C PRO A 779 23.89 13.64 14.22
N LYS A 780 23.15 13.75 13.14
CA LYS A 780 21.95 14.60 13.04
C LYS A 780 20.66 13.81 13.30
N ILE A 781 20.76 12.49 13.46
CA ILE A 781 19.59 11.65 13.72
C ILE A 781 19.25 11.72 15.21
N ALA A 782 18.05 12.05 15.49
CA ALA A 782 17.45 12.11 16.80
C ALA A 782 17.58 10.74 17.50
N GLY A 783 17.86 10.72 18.80
CA GLY A 783 18.20 9.52 19.58
C GLY A 783 19.66 9.44 19.98
N CYS A 784 20.52 10.28 19.40
CA CYS A 784 21.96 10.28 19.67
C CYS A 784 22.37 11.41 20.62
N ASP A 785 23.06 11.08 21.69
CA ASP A 785 23.62 12.07 22.60
C ASP A 785 24.89 12.70 22.02
N ARG A 786 24.78 13.96 21.59
CA ARG A 786 25.84 14.75 20.95
C ARG A 786 27.06 15.02 21.86
N ASN A 787 26.93 14.74 23.16
CA ASN A 787 28.02 14.92 24.08
C ASN A 787 29.12 13.84 23.91
N TYR A 788 28.89 12.80 23.14
CA TYR A 788 29.82 11.68 23.00
C TYR A 788 30.14 11.36 21.54
N GLY A 789 31.39 11.00 21.27
CA GLY A 789 31.85 10.55 19.98
C GLY A 789 32.16 11.66 18.98
N THR A 790 32.35 11.26 17.72
CA THR A 790 32.58 12.15 16.56
C THR A 790 31.44 11.97 15.57
N ALA A 791 31.48 12.75 14.51
CA ALA A 791 30.52 12.57 13.41
C ALA A 791 30.45 11.07 12.96
N GLY A 792 29.26 10.51 12.89
CA GLY A 792 29.06 9.11 12.58
C GLY A 792 29.00 8.14 13.78
N VAL A 793 29.10 8.62 15.00
CA VAL A 793 28.95 7.82 16.23
C VAL A 793 27.66 8.23 16.93
N CYS A 794 26.73 7.30 17.12
CA CYS A 794 25.52 7.50 17.91
C CYS A 794 25.62 6.79 19.26
N VAL A 795 25.63 7.56 20.34
CA VAL A 795 25.39 7.05 21.68
C VAL A 795 23.94 7.33 22.01
N PRO A 796 23.12 6.31 22.32
CA PRO A 796 21.69 6.52 22.54
C PRO A 796 21.44 7.46 23.73
N LEU A 797 20.44 8.33 23.61
CA LEU A 797 19.99 9.20 24.71
C LEU A 797 19.52 8.38 25.91
N ALA A 798 18.87 7.24 25.64
CA ALA A 798 18.45 6.25 26.60
C ALA A 798 18.96 4.87 26.15
N PHE A 799 19.59 4.15 27.08
CA PHE A 799 20.03 2.77 26.80
C PHE A 799 18.84 1.81 26.89
N PRO A 800 18.77 0.80 26.01
CA PRO A 800 17.66 -0.16 26.01
C PRO A 800 17.67 -1.01 27.29
N ALA A 801 16.51 -1.51 27.69
CA ALA A 801 16.42 -2.54 28.72
C ALA A 801 17.09 -3.83 28.22
N PRO A 802 17.82 -4.61 29.03
CA PRO A 802 17.98 -4.50 30.49
C PRO A 802 19.22 -3.68 30.96
N VAL A 803 19.70 -2.73 30.18
CA VAL A 803 20.90 -1.94 30.53
C VAL A 803 20.60 -1.08 31.74
N LYS A 804 21.25 -1.38 32.87
CA LYS A 804 21.08 -0.60 34.11
C LYS A 804 21.66 0.82 33.96
N ALA A 805 21.06 1.79 34.65
CA ALA A 805 21.50 3.18 34.67
C ALA A 805 22.85 3.42 35.44
N THR A 806 23.79 2.49 35.25
CA THR A 806 25.14 2.57 35.84
C THR A 806 26.18 2.77 34.72
N THR A 807 27.26 3.50 35.03
CA THR A 807 28.39 3.68 34.11
C THR A 807 28.89 2.36 33.55
N LYS A 808 29.05 1.35 34.40
CA LYS A 808 29.54 0.04 33.98
C LYS A 808 28.60 -0.62 32.98
N SER A 809 27.33 -0.68 33.26
CA SER A 809 26.33 -1.37 32.38
C SER A 809 26.23 -0.69 31.02
N ARG A 810 26.23 0.65 31.00
CA ARG A 810 26.21 1.42 29.76
C ARG A 810 27.51 1.27 28.95
N CYS A 811 28.65 1.27 29.62
CA CYS A 811 29.96 1.04 28.99
C CYS A 811 30.10 -0.40 28.46
N ASP A 812 29.57 -1.40 29.15
CA ASP A 812 29.53 -2.78 28.68
C ASP A 812 28.69 -2.89 27.42
N TRP A 813 27.52 -2.22 27.38
CA TRP A 813 26.66 -2.18 26.22
C TRP A 813 27.37 -1.51 25.02
N LEU A 814 27.97 -0.33 25.24
CA LEU A 814 28.74 0.37 24.19
C LEU A 814 29.86 -0.53 23.63
N ALA A 815 30.58 -1.24 24.51
CA ALA A 815 31.65 -2.15 24.09
C ALA A 815 31.12 -3.35 23.30
N ALA A 816 29.97 -3.89 23.69
CA ALA A 816 29.31 -5.00 22.98
C ALA A 816 28.85 -4.60 21.57
N HIS A 817 28.50 -3.32 21.37
CA HIS A 817 28.11 -2.74 20.09
C HIS A 817 29.26 -2.10 19.29
N GLY A 818 30.51 -2.43 19.63
CA GLY A 818 31.70 -2.02 18.89
C GLY A 818 32.22 -0.62 19.21
N TYR A 819 31.59 0.11 20.16
CA TYR A 819 32.07 1.43 20.59
C TYR A 819 33.21 1.26 21.58
N GLY A 820 34.35 1.90 21.28
CA GLY A 820 35.48 2.03 22.19
C GLY A 820 35.33 3.20 23.14
N ARG A 821 36.45 3.70 23.63
CA ARG A 821 36.50 4.95 24.40
C ARG A 821 36.16 6.13 23.49
N LEU A 822 35.00 6.70 23.65
CA LEU A 822 34.53 7.85 22.87
C LEU A 822 35.05 9.16 23.45
N LYS A 823 35.21 10.16 22.58
CA LYS A 823 35.51 11.53 23.03
C LYS A 823 34.25 12.14 23.66
N VAL A 824 34.40 12.81 24.78
CA VAL A 824 33.34 13.64 25.37
C VAL A 824 33.42 15.04 24.78
N ASN A 825 32.32 15.52 24.19
CA ASN A 825 32.21 16.80 23.52
C ASN A 825 31.71 17.85 24.52
N GLY A 826 32.60 18.77 24.94
CA GLY A 826 32.27 19.81 25.91
C GLY A 826 32.43 19.38 27.36
N LYS A 827 31.70 20.01 28.30
CA LYS A 827 31.82 19.81 29.74
C LYS A 827 30.68 19.00 30.35
N ARG A 828 29.76 18.48 29.54
CA ARG A 828 28.57 17.75 30.01
C ARG A 828 28.73 16.26 29.79
N ASP A 829 28.44 15.49 30.84
CA ASP A 829 28.39 14.03 30.84
C ASP A 829 27.02 13.54 31.35
N PRO A 830 25.94 13.74 30.57
CA PRO A 830 24.58 13.45 31.03
C PRO A 830 24.33 11.96 31.27
N LEU A 831 25.02 11.09 30.54
CA LEU A 831 24.89 9.63 30.67
C LEU A 831 25.89 9.03 31.64
N ARG A 832 26.71 9.86 32.32
CA ARG A 832 27.76 9.43 33.25
C ARG A 832 28.70 8.38 32.67
N LEU A 833 29.16 8.61 31.44
CA LEU A 833 30.09 7.72 30.72
C LEU A 833 31.58 8.10 30.97
N ASP A 834 31.82 9.31 31.50
CA ASP A 834 33.13 9.92 31.81
C ASP A 834 33.09 10.53 33.21
N PRO A 835 32.81 9.77 34.29
CA PRO A 835 32.74 10.30 35.63
C PRO A 835 34.11 10.75 36.21
N ASP A 836 35.24 10.30 35.66
CA ASP A 836 36.56 10.77 36.04
C ASP A 836 36.99 12.04 35.30
N ARG A 837 36.21 12.46 34.29
CA ARG A 837 36.35 13.68 33.47
C ARG A 837 37.70 13.78 32.72
N ASP A 838 38.23 12.64 32.28
CA ASP A 838 39.42 12.61 31.43
C ASP A 838 39.13 12.99 29.97
N GLY A 839 37.86 13.28 29.63
CA GLY A 839 37.39 13.62 28.29
C GLY A 839 37.17 12.43 27.38
N ARG A 840 37.15 11.21 27.91
CA ARG A 840 36.91 9.98 27.20
C ARG A 840 36.05 9.04 28.00
N THR A 841 35.00 8.48 27.37
CA THR A 841 34.08 7.56 28.01
C THR A 841 34.71 6.19 28.30
N CYS A 842 34.20 5.51 29.32
CA CYS A 842 34.40 4.10 29.57
C CYS A 842 35.89 3.72 29.82
N GLY A 843 36.67 4.63 30.37
CA GLY A 843 38.02 4.38 30.81
C GLY A 843 38.09 3.54 32.08
N LYS A 844 39.33 3.12 32.46
CA LYS A 844 39.54 2.40 33.73
C LYS A 844 39.19 3.25 34.96
N GLY A 845 39.28 4.58 34.86
CA GLY A 845 38.88 5.53 35.88
C GLY A 845 37.37 5.58 36.07
N ASP A 846 36.64 5.60 34.96
CA ASP A 846 35.18 5.66 34.93
C ASP A 846 34.50 4.44 35.53
N LEU A 847 35.11 3.23 35.33
CA LEU A 847 34.58 1.97 35.80
C LEU A 847 34.85 1.68 37.28
N ARG A 848 35.68 2.50 37.94
CA ARG A 848 36.03 2.38 39.37
C ARG A 848 35.20 3.27 40.30
N ARG A 849 34.40 4.15 39.75
CA ARG A 849 33.48 5.06 40.44
C ARG A 849 32.02 4.64 40.18
#